data_7872e1470200a0f64e2bc71c4a0248c7
#
_entry.id   7872e1470200a0f64e2bc71c4a0248c7
#
_cell.length_a   1.000
_cell.length_b   1.000
_cell.length_c   1.000
_cell.angle_alpha   90.00
_cell.angle_beta   90.00
_cell.angle_gamma   90.00
#
_symmetry.space_group_name_H-M   'P 1'
#
loop_
_entity.id
_entity.type
_entity.pdbx_description
1 polymer ?
#
loop_
_entity_poly.entity_id
_entity_poly.type
_entity_poly.pdbx_seq_one_letter_code
_entity_poly.pdbx_strand_id
1 'polypeptide(L)'
;MHSAVGRVSSWLTLMLALAGLVDPARAGELPPPPEKVPDMLMTLELAPVVNGATRRQTIPVRYQQGRASVRREDLENMGVPVPRGNEVWLEERDLPQIELEYDAPRQRLLITVPPTQLKRQYLGAPMRERPRAESGQGALFNYDLYSSHQSDYRYASLWHEARGFGDRGVISTTGRWRQTLSGADTGQSGYLRYDSWWRFHDTDTMNAWQFGDLISGALAWSRSVRMGGIKFARDFSLRPDLVTYPLPTFDGTSAVPGTVDLFVNGYRSRSLEIDPGPFTLTDVPYINGAGEAVVVTKDAQGRRVATTVPFYVTSDLLEAGLADYDLSVGALRRNYARRSMDYGTPAASGVYRYGLNDTLTLETHGELADGLSLAGIGGVMRLGRLGVLNLAASGSQHDEGNGWQQSVGYQYTRSGFNIGVQHSRRDEDFSDLSGLGLEDAVYGRSSTQVNASTALGALGSISAGYFDTRSVDDTRTRLVNLSWNRSLWQRSNLFVSGNRTLDGEGWSVSAQLVLPLGQRGTLSSAIERQPADGGSRQRLEYDRSGPIEGGLGWRLGYDRASQGKDYRQAELSWRGDRVETRVGIFGDRDNTTWWGEATGAVVAMGGDVLLSRQINDAFVLVSTEGQADIPVKYEHRTIGRTDDRGHQLIPWVTPWYQAMVGIDTMGLPPDMQAERVRQPVSVRAGSGYLMRFPVYRVRVAGIRLEMANGEPVPLGSLAVLTDSGAQAPVGYDGLVYFEQLSEHEHLIVTTPNGHACDVELTLPEDDDTRRTPGPYRCELPASASKGHVEKIR
;
A
#
# COMPACT_ATOMS: atom_id res chain seq x y z
N MET A 1 33.96 -39.56 10.91
CA MET A 1 34.57 -40.61 10.09
C MET A 1 34.95 -40.03 8.76
N HIS A 2 36.21 -39.77 8.61
CA HIS A 2 37.12 -39.98 7.49
C HIS A 2 36.69 -39.38 6.14
N SER A 3 37.30 -38.43 5.63
CA SER A 3 38.68 -38.13 5.12
C SER A 3 38.56 -37.82 3.63
N ALA A 4 38.98 -36.66 3.24
CA ALA A 4 39.71 -36.43 1.98
C ALA A 4 40.35 -35.04 2.00
N VAL A 5 41.56 -35.02 2.55
CA VAL A 5 42.60 -34.02 2.26
C VAL A 5 43.33 -34.50 1.03
N GLY A 6 43.57 -33.63 0.06
CA GLY A 6 44.60 -33.95 -0.94
C GLY A 6 44.33 -33.36 -2.30
N ARG A 7 45.26 -32.42 -2.65
CA ARG A 7 45.68 -31.96 -3.98
C ARG A 7 45.21 -30.55 -4.39
N VAL A 8 45.92 -29.57 -3.85
CA VAL A 8 46.21 -28.32 -4.55
C VAL A 8 47.70 -28.04 -4.34
N SER A 9 48.51 -28.51 -5.22
CA SER A 9 49.96 -28.23 -5.29
C SER A 9 50.42 -28.68 -6.68
N SER A 10 50.36 -27.79 -7.67
CA SER A 10 51.09 -27.88 -8.92
C SER A 10 50.57 -26.84 -9.94
N TRP A 11 50.57 -25.55 -9.64
CA TRP A 11 50.42 -24.48 -10.63
C TRP A 11 51.17 -23.20 -10.26
N LEU A 12 52.20 -23.28 -9.44
CA LEU A 12 53.01 -22.10 -9.02
C LEU A 12 54.46 -22.13 -9.58
N THR A 13 54.75 -22.91 -10.62
CA THR A 13 56.13 -23.01 -11.16
C THR A 13 56.25 -22.74 -12.68
N LEU A 14 55.23 -22.10 -13.29
CA LEU A 14 55.29 -21.78 -14.73
C LEU A 14 55.09 -20.29 -15.05
N MET A 15 55.23 -19.39 -14.09
CA MET A 15 55.16 -17.94 -14.34
C MET A 15 56.43 -17.15 -13.97
N LEU A 16 57.55 -17.81 -13.88
CA LEU A 16 58.86 -17.16 -13.55
C LEU A 16 59.93 -17.28 -14.63
N ALA A 17 59.58 -17.56 -15.90
CA ALA A 17 60.58 -17.73 -16.99
C ALA A 17 60.27 -16.88 -18.23
N LEU A 18 59.53 -15.75 -18.11
CA LEU A 18 59.31 -14.81 -19.22
C LEU A 18 59.46 -13.32 -18.81
N ALA A 19 60.31 -13.05 -17.81
CA ALA A 19 60.70 -11.68 -17.46
C ALA A 19 62.17 -11.46 -17.76
N GLY A 20 62.51 -11.43 -19.03
CA GLY A 20 63.80 -11.12 -19.48
C GLY A 20 63.80 -10.80 -20.98
N LEU A 21 63.70 -9.51 -21.30
CA LEU A 21 64.06 -8.79 -22.48
C LEU A 21 63.05 -7.70 -22.83
N VAL A 22 62.99 -6.65 -21.99
CA VAL A 22 62.54 -5.33 -22.43
C VAL A 22 63.61 -4.34 -21.90
N ASP A 23 64.39 -3.81 -22.79
CA ASP A 23 65.31 -2.72 -22.54
C ASP A 23 64.59 -1.54 -21.88
N PRO A 24 65.02 -0.98 -20.73
CA PRO A 24 64.44 0.23 -20.20
C PRO A 24 64.86 1.39 -21.11
N ALA A 25 63.89 1.84 -21.92
CA ALA A 25 63.97 3.15 -22.55
C ALA A 25 64.29 4.17 -21.44
N ARG A 26 65.41 4.85 -21.49
CA ARG A 26 65.74 5.97 -20.62
C ARG A 26 64.61 7.00 -20.67
N ALA A 27 63.74 6.99 -19.65
CA ALA A 27 62.89 8.13 -19.35
C ALA A 27 63.84 9.28 -18.98
N GLY A 28 63.92 10.30 -19.83
CA GLY A 28 64.63 11.53 -19.52
C GLY A 28 64.15 12.07 -18.20
N GLU A 29 65.02 12.40 -17.28
CA GLU A 29 64.77 13.16 -16.09
C GLU A 29 63.93 14.37 -16.47
N LEU A 30 62.69 14.43 -15.94
CA LEU A 30 61.90 15.65 -16.00
C LEU A 30 62.72 16.74 -15.28
N PRO A 31 62.80 17.97 -15.84
CA PRO A 31 63.46 19.05 -15.14
C PRO A 31 62.87 19.24 -13.75
N PRO A 32 63.69 19.53 -12.72
CA PRO A 32 63.17 19.77 -11.39
C PRO A 32 62.12 20.88 -11.44
N PRO A 33 61.03 20.78 -10.65
CA PRO A 33 60.04 21.81 -10.66
C PRO A 33 60.67 23.15 -10.27
N PRO A 34 60.21 24.26 -10.86
CA PRO A 34 60.81 25.57 -10.59
C PRO A 34 60.73 25.89 -9.10
N GLU A 35 61.86 26.25 -8.52
CA GLU A 35 62.09 26.50 -7.08
C GLU A 35 61.33 27.74 -6.52
N LYS A 36 60.64 28.48 -7.38
CA LYS A 36 59.80 29.63 -7.01
C LYS A 36 58.46 29.56 -7.75
N VAL A 37 57.43 29.28 -7.05
CA VAL A 37 56.07 29.54 -7.54
C VAL A 37 55.93 31.02 -7.83
N PRO A 38 55.54 31.45 -9.06
CA PRO A 38 55.40 32.86 -9.35
C PRO A 38 54.43 33.55 -8.39
N ASP A 39 54.78 34.77 -7.98
CA ASP A 39 53.98 35.57 -7.06
C ASP A 39 52.67 36.09 -7.71
N MET A 40 52.24 35.44 -8.77
CA MET A 40 51.03 35.77 -9.54
C MET A 40 49.80 35.09 -8.94
N LEU A 41 48.74 35.90 -8.82
CA LEU A 41 47.40 35.41 -8.48
C LEU A 41 46.90 34.51 -9.64
N MET A 42 46.71 33.23 -9.38
CA MET A 42 46.14 32.25 -10.33
C MET A 42 44.71 31.91 -9.91
N THR A 43 43.81 31.81 -10.87
CA THR A 43 42.49 31.27 -10.65
C THR A 43 42.46 29.87 -11.27
N LEU A 44 42.24 28.86 -10.42
CA LEU A 44 42.26 27.47 -10.79
C LEU A 44 40.83 26.90 -10.65
N GLU A 45 40.38 26.09 -11.59
CA GLU A 45 39.15 25.33 -11.51
C GLU A 45 39.49 23.98 -10.84
N LEU A 46 39.14 23.86 -9.57
CA LEU A 46 39.49 22.70 -8.75
C LEU A 46 38.25 21.89 -8.36
N ALA A 47 38.39 20.59 -8.28
CA ALA A 47 37.39 19.70 -7.71
C ALA A 47 37.46 19.77 -6.17
N PRO A 48 36.46 20.27 -5.48
CA PRO A 48 36.50 20.37 -4.01
C PRO A 48 36.21 19.01 -3.38
N VAL A 49 36.96 18.72 -2.31
CA VAL A 49 36.80 17.51 -1.49
C VAL A 49 36.60 17.93 -0.05
N VAL A 50 35.37 17.83 0.45
CA VAL A 50 35.01 18.18 1.83
C VAL A 50 35.06 16.93 2.70
N ASN A 51 36.00 16.89 3.66
CA ASN A 51 36.21 15.73 4.55
C ASN A 51 36.30 14.38 3.82
N GLY A 52 36.91 14.34 2.63
CA GLY A 52 37.02 13.15 1.80
C GLY A 52 35.88 12.91 0.80
N ALA A 53 34.79 13.68 0.86
CA ALA A 53 33.68 13.65 -0.11
C ALA A 53 34.00 14.55 -1.30
N THR A 54 34.23 13.96 -2.47
CA THR A 54 34.45 14.72 -3.72
C THR A 54 33.12 15.26 -4.22
N ARG A 55 33.05 16.56 -4.49
CA ARG A 55 31.87 17.20 -5.10
C ARG A 55 31.93 17.12 -6.62
N ARG A 56 30.76 17.02 -7.27
CA ARG A 56 30.68 16.84 -8.74
C ARG A 56 31.06 18.05 -9.57
N GLN A 57 30.88 19.24 -9.00
CA GLN A 57 31.18 20.51 -9.70
C GLN A 57 32.55 21.02 -9.29
N THR A 58 33.33 21.49 -10.24
CA THR A 58 34.54 22.25 -9.99
C THR A 58 34.17 23.67 -9.55
N ILE A 59 35.04 24.26 -8.74
CA ILE A 59 34.89 25.65 -8.27
C ILE A 59 36.13 26.45 -8.60
N PRO A 60 35.99 27.76 -8.87
CA PRO A 60 37.12 28.64 -9.02
C PRO A 60 37.77 28.90 -7.67
N VAL A 61 39.05 28.68 -7.58
CA VAL A 61 39.91 28.90 -6.43
C VAL A 61 41.04 29.86 -6.79
N ARG A 62 41.18 30.91 -6.03
CA ARG A 62 42.33 31.81 -6.16
C ARG A 62 43.51 31.24 -5.36
N TYR A 63 44.65 31.09 -6.00
CA TYR A 63 45.84 30.59 -5.38
C TYR A 63 46.98 31.59 -5.53
N GLN A 64 47.53 32.04 -4.40
CA GLN A 64 48.69 32.97 -4.38
C GLN A 64 49.55 32.69 -3.18
N GLN A 65 50.88 32.66 -3.36
CA GLN A 65 51.87 32.45 -2.27
C GLN A 65 51.58 31.25 -1.36
N GLY A 66 51.12 30.12 -1.94
CA GLY A 66 50.81 28.93 -1.17
C GLY A 66 49.45 28.95 -0.45
N ARG A 67 48.61 29.98 -0.63
CA ARG A 67 47.31 30.13 -0.02
C ARG A 67 46.17 30.01 -1.00
N ALA A 68 45.16 29.25 -0.64
CA ALA A 68 43.93 29.12 -1.42
C ALA A 68 42.88 30.08 -0.86
N SER A 69 42.13 30.74 -1.75
CA SER A 69 40.97 31.55 -1.41
C SER A 69 39.76 30.99 -2.18
N VAL A 70 38.64 30.81 -1.50
CA VAL A 70 37.41 30.21 -2.05
C VAL A 70 36.26 31.21 -1.96
N ARG A 71 35.35 31.20 -2.93
CA ARG A 71 34.19 32.07 -2.83
C ARG A 71 33.27 31.61 -1.72
N ARG A 72 32.74 32.59 -0.99
CA ARG A 72 31.75 32.37 0.09
C ARG A 72 30.59 31.50 -0.38
N GLU A 73 30.00 31.85 -1.52
CA GLU A 73 28.87 31.14 -2.11
C GLU A 73 29.16 29.65 -2.36
N ASP A 74 30.37 29.34 -2.87
CA ASP A 74 30.76 27.98 -3.14
C ASP A 74 30.91 27.15 -1.85
N LEU A 75 31.43 27.75 -0.76
CA LEU A 75 31.49 27.11 0.56
C LEU A 75 30.09 26.89 1.13
N GLU A 76 29.20 27.89 1.06
CA GLU A 76 27.82 27.77 1.54
C GLU A 76 27.05 26.69 0.78
N ASN A 77 27.22 26.62 -0.55
CA ASN A 77 26.60 25.60 -1.39
C ASN A 77 27.09 24.17 -1.07
N MET A 78 28.33 24.05 -0.62
CA MET A 78 28.89 22.78 -0.13
C MET A 78 28.48 22.44 1.31
N GLY A 79 27.75 23.31 1.99
CA GLY A 79 27.33 23.13 3.38
C GLY A 79 28.44 23.40 4.41
N VAL A 80 29.50 24.07 3.99
CA VAL A 80 30.59 24.50 4.86
C VAL A 80 30.19 25.79 5.59
N PRO A 81 30.32 25.87 6.90
CA PRO A 81 29.93 27.09 7.64
C PRO A 81 30.90 28.22 7.32
N VAL A 82 30.35 29.39 7.03
CA VAL A 82 31.14 30.59 6.79
C VAL A 82 30.78 31.69 7.81
N PRO A 83 31.74 32.48 8.29
CA PRO A 83 31.47 33.59 9.17
C PRO A 83 30.57 34.65 8.52
N ARG A 84 29.78 35.39 9.30
CA ARG A 84 29.00 36.51 8.79
C ARG A 84 29.92 37.61 8.28
N GLY A 85 29.73 38.10 7.07
CA GLY A 85 30.52 39.18 6.47
C GLY A 85 30.15 39.34 4.99
N ASN A 86 30.67 40.40 4.38
CA ASN A 86 30.43 40.75 2.97
C ASN A 86 31.60 40.38 2.05
N GLU A 87 32.61 39.69 2.56
CA GLU A 87 33.79 39.28 1.79
C GLU A 87 33.40 38.17 0.81
N VAL A 88 33.71 38.37 -0.47
CA VAL A 88 33.38 37.43 -1.54
C VAL A 88 34.36 36.27 -1.57
N TRP A 89 35.64 36.49 -1.25
CA TRP A 89 36.71 35.49 -1.23
C TRP A 89 37.21 35.29 0.19
N LEU A 90 37.27 34.07 0.64
CA LEU A 90 37.67 33.68 1.99
C LEU A 90 38.94 32.82 1.93
N GLU A 91 39.92 33.13 2.76
CA GLU A 91 41.11 32.35 3.00
C GLU A 91 40.94 31.52 4.28
N GLU A 92 41.82 30.56 4.51
CA GLU A 92 41.82 29.74 5.72
C GLU A 92 41.82 30.55 7.02
N ARG A 93 42.55 31.67 7.06
CA ARG A 93 42.55 32.61 8.23
C ARG A 93 41.18 33.23 8.56
N ASP A 94 40.28 33.30 7.57
CA ASP A 94 38.92 33.86 7.72
C ASP A 94 37.93 32.76 8.13
N LEU A 95 38.36 31.51 8.13
CA LEU A 95 37.54 30.31 8.34
C LEU A 95 37.97 29.58 9.62
N PRO A 96 37.42 29.88 10.78
CA PRO A 96 37.86 29.28 12.05
C PRO A 96 37.63 27.76 12.05
N GLN A 97 38.67 27.01 12.32
CA GLN A 97 38.71 25.54 12.41
C GLN A 97 38.48 24.82 11.04
N ILE A 98 38.62 25.53 9.91
CA ILE A 98 38.55 24.95 8.58
C ILE A 98 39.92 25.07 7.93
N GLU A 99 40.42 23.97 7.42
CA GLU A 99 41.71 23.90 6.72
C GLU A 99 41.47 23.80 5.22
N LEU A 100 42.23 24.55 4.43
CA LEU A 100 42.18 24.55 2.98
C LEU A 100 43.55 24.09 2.43
N GLU A 101 43.61 22.95 1.76
CA GLU A 101 44.85 22.40 1.17
C GLU A 101 44.66 22.17 -0.33
N TYR A 102 45.63 22.66 -1.15
CA TYR A 102 45.62 22.44 -2.59
C TYR A 102 46.43 21.19 -2.95
N ASP A 103 45.77 20.12 -3.39
CA ASP A 103 46.39 18.92 -3.95
C ASP A 103 46.66 19.12 -5.44
N ALA A 104 47.82 19.69 -5.74
CA ALA A 104 48.20 20.04 -7.12
C ALA A 104 48.28 18.82 -8.07
N PRO A 105 48.83 17.64 -7.68
CA PRO A 105 48.86 16.46 -8.54
C PRO A 105 47.50 15.98 -9.00
N ARG A 106 46.44 16.18 -8.17
CA ARG A 106 45.08 15.71 -8.51
C ARG A 106 44.10 16.83 -8.88
N GLN A 107 44.59 18.09 -8.91
CA GLN A 107 43.78 19.27 -9.18
C GLN A 107 42.54 19.35 -8.28
N ARG A 108 42.74 19.22 -6.97
CA ARG A 108 41.70 19.19 -5.95
C ARG A 108 41.94 20.23 -4.89
N LEU A 109 40.88 20.74 -4.32
CA LEU A 109 40.92 21.52 -3.09
C LEU A 109 40.41 20.65 -1.94
N LEU A 110 41.27 20.29 -1.02
CA LEU A 110 40.93 19.56 0.18
C LEU A 110 40.42 20.56 1.22
N ILE A 111 39.22 20.37 1.72
CA ILE A 111 38.56 21.21 2.71
C ILE A 111 38.29 20.35 3.95
N THR A 112 38.99 20.59 5.03
CA THR A 112 38.78 19.88 6.30
C THR A 112 37.96 20.74 7.22
N VAL A 113 36.77 20.25 7.63
CA VAL A 113 35.80 20.92 8.47
C VAL A 113 35.44 20.04 9.65
N PRO A 114 35.33 20.57 10.89
CA PRO A 114 34.78 19.79 12.01
C PRO A 114 33.42 19.19 11.64
N PRO A 115 33.23 17.86 11.69
CA PRO A 115 32.00 17.22 11.20
C PRO A 115 30.72 17.78 11.81
N THR A 116 30.77 18.24 13.07
CA THR A 116 29.62 18.83 13.78
C THR A 116 29.20 20.20 13.26
N GLN A 117 30.05 20.86 12.49
CA GLN A 117 29.75 22.18 11.90
C GLN A 117 29.16 22.08 10.48
N LEU A 118 29.25 20.94 9.84
CA LEU A 118 28.64 20.72 8.53
C LEU A 118 27.12 20.69 8.62
N LYS A 119 26.47 21.01 7.49
CA LYS A 119 25.01 21.01 7.42
C LYS A 119 24.45 19.61 7.73
N ARG A 120 23.41 19.56 8.58
CA ARG A 120 22.73 18.32 8.94
C ARG A 120 22.04 17.69 7.72
N GLN A 121 22.26 16.42 7.53
CA GLN A 121 21.63 15.62 6.49
C GLN A 121 20.39 14.92 7.07
N TYR A 122 19.28 15.00 6.37
CA TYR A 122 18.06 14.24 6.71
C TYR A 122 17.97 13.05 5.77
N LEU A 123 18.12 11.86 6.35
CA LEU A 123 18.15 10.59 5.63
C LEU A 123 16.82 9.88 5.88
N GLY A 124 15.90 9.97 4.92
CA GLY A 124 14.58 9.35 4.99
C GLY A 124 14.20 8.66 3.70
N ALA A 125 12.99 8.11 3.63
CA ALA A 125 12.43 7.72 2.36
C ALA A 125 12.19 8.99 1.51
N PRO A 126 12.57 9.00 0.22
CA PRO A 126 12.17 10.11 -0.64
C PRO A 126 10.64 10.22 -0.56
N MET A 127 10.12 11.46 -0.43
CA MET A 127 8.68 11.70 -0.57
C MET A 127 8.25 11.04 -1.88
N ARG A 128 7.44 9.98 -1.78
CA ARG A 128 6.84 9.40 -2.97
C ARG A 128 5.94 10.45 -3.59
N GLU A 129 6.05 10.63 -4.90
CA GLU A 129 5.10 11.47 -5.61
C GLU A 129 3.68 11.04 -5.24
N ARG A 130 2.88 12.01 -4.88
CA ARG A 130 1.50 11.82 -4.43
C ARG A 130 0.69 11.26 -5.60
N PRO A 131 0.23 9.99 -5.57
CA PRO A 131 -0.62 9.49 -6.63
C PRO A 131 -1.95 10.26 -6.58
N ARG A 132 -2.34 10.88 -7.68
CA ARG A 132 -3.69 11.42 -7.81
C ARG A 132 -4.67 10.26 -7.89
N ALA A 133 -5.61 10.23 -6.94
CA ALA A 133 -6.68 9.25 -6.99
C ALA A 133 -7.74 9.67 -8.03
N GLU A 134 -8.00 8.78 -8.98
CA GLU A 134 -8.90 8.97 -10.10
C GLU A 134 -10.30 8.42 -9.76
N SER A 135 -11.31 9.00 -10.39
CA SER A 135 -12.69 8.51 -10.38
C SER A 135 -13.28 8.67 -11.77
N GLY A 136 -13.84 7.61 -12.32
CA GLY A 136 -14.68 7.70 -13.48
C GLY A 136 -16.12 8.05 -13.09
N GLN A 137 -17.01 8.14 -14.07
CA GLN A 137 -18.44 8.32 -13.87
C GLN A 137 -19.18 7.03 -14.17
N GLY A 138 -20.13 6.65 -13.32
CA GLY A 138 -20.88 5.43 -13.50
C GLY A 138 -21.87 5.14 -12.38
N ALA A 139 -22.51 3.99 -12.51
CA ALA A 139 -23.42 3.44 -11.53
C ALA A 139 -23.13 1.95 -11.28
N LEU A 140 -23.42 1.51 -10.07
CA LEU A 140 -23.22 0.15 -9.61
C LEU A 140 -24.46 -0.29 -8.85
N PHE A 141 -24.92 -1.51 -9.12
CA PHE A 141 -25.98 -2.18 -8.36
C PHE A 141 -25.46 -3.53 -7.86
N ASN A 142 -25.11 -3.60 -6.58
CA ASN A 142 -24.81 -4.86 -5.91
C ASN A 142 -26.10 -5.55 -5.49
N TYR A 143 -26.14 -6.85 -5.61
CA TYR A 143 -27.24 -7.67 -5.14
C TYR A 143 -26.76 -8.91 -4.40
N ASP A 144 -27.56 -9.33 -3.40
CA ASP A 144 -27.45 -10.57 -2.68
C ASP A 144 -28.84 -11.18 -2.56
N LEU A 145 -29.10 -12.19 -3.35
CA LEU A 145 -30.34 -12.93 -3.39
C LEU A 145 -30.18 -14.17 -2.50
N TYR A 146 -30.96 -14.24 -1.43
CA TYR A 146 -30.94 -15.34 -0.48
C TYR A 146 -32.31 -15.99 -0.36
N SER A 147 -32.37 -17.32 -0.32
CA SER A 147 -33.59 -18.09 -0.02
C SER A 147 -33.32 -19.14 1.02
N SER A 148 -34.24 -19.33 1.94
CA SER A 148 -34.15 -20.34 3.02
C SER A 148 -35.47 -21.09 3.14
N HIS A 149 -35.35 -22.40 3.39
CA HIS A 149 -36.43 -23.31 3.61
C HIS A 149 -36.17 -24.18 4.83
N GLN A 150 -36.98 -24.03 5.86
CA GLN A 150 -36.87 -24.80 7.08
C GLN A 150 -38.29 -25.32 7.43
N SER A 151 -38.52 -26.62 7.42
CA SER A 151 -39.82 -27.23 7.68
C SER A 151 -40.95 -26.53 6.91
N ASP A 152 -41.88 -25.85 7.62
CA ASP A 152 -43.02 -25.15 7.05
C ASP A 152 -42.75 -23.68 6.72
N TYR A 153 -41.55 -23.18 7.08
CA TYR A 153 -41.18 -21.79 6.88
C TYR A 153 -40.24 -21.60 5.70
N ARG A 154 -40.65 -20.80 4.74
CA ARG A 154 -39.86 -20.46 3.57
C ARG A 154 -39.89 -18.95 3.32
N TYR A 155 -38.70 -18.37 3.06
CA TYR A 155 -38.60 -17.00 2.65
C TYR A 155 -37.53 -16.78 1.60
N ALA A 156 -37.66 -15.68 0.86
CA ALA A 156 -36.62 -15.14 0.00
C ALA A 156 -36.32 -13.69 0.42
N SER A 157 -35.07 -13.27 0.24
CA SER A 157 -34.68 -11.89 0.46
C SER A 157 -33.69 -11.44 -0.60
N LEU A 158 -33.79 -10.15 -0.93
CA LEU A 158 -32.85 -9.46 -1.80
C LEU A 158 -32.26 -8.28 -1.01
N TRP A 159 -31.01 -8.38 -0.63
CA TRP A 159 -30.25 -7.22 -0.22
C TRP A 159 -29.66 -6.53 -1.45
N HIS A 160 -29.65 -5.21 -1.44
CA HIS A 160 -29.08 -4.44 -2.53
C HIS A 160 -28.34 -3.20 -2.03
N GLU A 161 -27.38 -2.78 -2.87
CA GLU A 161 -26.76 -1.46 -2.83
C GLU A 161 -26.84 -0.85 -4.23
N ALA A 162 -27.49 0.30 -4.34
CA ALA A 162 -27.40 1.13 -5.55
C ALA A 162 -26.43 2.27 -5.27
N ARG A 163 -25.39 2.38 -6.10
CA ARG A 163 -24.30 3.35 -5.94
C ARG A 163 -24.10 4.11 -7.25
N GLY A 164 -24.03 5.43 -7.16
CA GLY A 164 -23.59 6.32 -8.22
C GLY A 164 -22.26 6.96 -7.82
N PHE A 165 -21.36 7.11 -8.76
CA PHE A 165 -20.02 7.69 -8.47
C PHE A 165 -19.54 8.58 -9.61
N GLY A 166 -18.71 9.55 -9.25
CA GLY A 166 -18.15 10.53 -10.18
C GLY A 166 -17.27 11.56 -9.46
N ASP A 167 -16.94 12.63 -10.17
CA ASP A 167 -16.06 13.70 -9.65
C ASP A 167 -16.64 14.39 -8.40
N ARG A 168 -17.97 14.42 -8.28
CA ARG A 168 -18.68 15.02 -7.14
C ARG A 168 -18.84 14.07 -5.94
N GLY A 169 -18.15 12.94 -5.96
CA GLY A 169 -18.17 11.93 -4.90
C GLY A 169 -19.07 10.75 -5.22
N VAL A 170 -19.50 10.08 -4.16
CA VAL A 170 -20.25 8.81 -4.21
C VAL A 170 -21.56 8.98 -3.49
N ILE A 171 -22.66 8.57 -4.13
CA ILE A 171 -23.98 8.42 -3.53
C ILE A 171 -24.29 6.94 -3.44
N SER A 172 -24.77 6.48 -2.29
CA SER A 172 -25.14 5.07 -2.09
C SER A 172 -26.44 4.95 -1.32
N THR A 173 -27.23 3.96 -1.70
CA THR A 173 -28.39 3.55 -0.92
C THR A 173 -28.44 2.03 -0.80
N THR A 174 -28.68 1.54 0.41
CA THR A 174 -28.74 0.12 0.73
C THR A 174 -30.08 -0.25 1.33
N GLY A 175 -30.54 -1.45 1.05
CA GLY A 175 -31.79 -1.94 1.59
C GLY A 175 -31.94 -3.44 1.41
N ARG A 176 -32.99 -3.96 2.01
CA ARG A 176 -33.39 -5.36 1.90
C ARG A 176 -34.88 -5.46 1.60
N TRP A 177 -35.21 -6.20 0.57
CA TRP A 177 -36.59 -6.69 0.37
C TRP A 177 -36.65 -8.15 0.86
N ARG A 178 -37.69 -8.51 1.65
CA ARG A 178 -37.92 -9.87 2.11
C ARG A 178 -39.38 -10.24 1.89
N GLN A 179 -39.59 -11.50 1.46
CA GLN A 179 -40.88 -12.08 1.21
C GLN A 179 -40.98 -13.45 1.89
N THR A 180 -41.95 -13.60 2.76
CA THR A 180 -42.35 -14.92 3.28
C THR A 180 -43.13 -15.64 2.17
N LEU A 181 -42.63 -16.83 1.77
CA LEU A 181 -43.22 -17.64 0.70
C LEU A 181 -44.16 -18.72 1.24
N SER A 182 -43.91 -19.23 2.43
CA SER A 182 -44.82 -20.13 3.17
C SER A 182 -44.55 -20.03 4.67
N GLY A 183 -45.54 -20.39 5.48
CA GLY A 183 -45.53 -20.29 6.96
C GLY A 183 -46.05 -18.97 7.48
N ALA A 184 -46.01 -18.78 8.80
CA ALA A 184 -46.49 -17.55 9.42
C ALA A 184 -45.57 -16.38 9.09
N ASP A 185 -46.14 -15.28 8.62
CA ASP A 185 -45.37 -14.04 8.45
C ASP A 185 -45.04 -13.44 9.81
N THR A 186 -43.79 -13.38 10.17
CA THR A 186 -43.29 -12.82 11.45
C THR A 186 -43.27 -11.28 11.43
N GLY A 187 -43.94 -10.63 10.48
CA GLY A 187 -43.91 -9.17 10.29
C GLY A 187 -42.59 -8.63 9.71
N GLN A 188 -41.74 -9.54 9.16
CA GLN A 188 -40.48 -9.16 8.56
C GLN A 188 -40.50 -9.06 7.02
N SER A 189 -41.68 -9.34 6.41
CA SER A 189 -41.89 -9.17 4.97
C SER A 189 -41.98 -7.68 4.62
N GLY A 190 -41.55 -7.36 3.40
CA GLY A 190 -41.54 -6.00 2.87
C GLY A 190 -40.13 -5.45 2.63
N TYR A 191 -40.12 -4.17 2.27
CA TYR A 191 -38.86 -3.44 2.03
C TYR A 191 -38.37 -2.71 3.28
N LEU A 192 -37.10 -2.88 3.58
CA LEU A 192 -36.42 -2.20 4.66
C LEU A 192 -35.19 -1.48 4.13
N ARG A 193 -35.21 -0.15 4.20
CA ARG A 193 -34.02 0.67 3.88
C ARG A 193 -33.03 0.64 5.03
N TYR A 194 -31.76 0.44 4.71
CA TYR A 194 -30.66 0.56 5.65
C TYR A 194 -30.10 1.97 5.64
N ASP A 195 -29.13 2.29 4.81
CA ASP A 195 -28.49 3.58 4.79
C ASP A 195 -28.61 4.23 3.41
N SER A 196 -28.72 5.56 3.38
CA SER A 196 -28.64 6.36 2.17
C SER A 196 -27.77 7.56 2.46
N TRP A 197 -26.70 7.73 1.71
CA TRP A 197 -25.75 8.80 1.93
C TRP A 197 -25.12 9.28 0.65
N TRP A 198 -24.62 10.52 0.66
CA TRP A 198 -23.71 11.11 -0.30
C TRP A 198 -22.44 11.52 0.40
N ARG A 199 -21.27 11.07 -0.12
CA ARG A 199 -19.94 11.35 0.44
C ARG A 199 -19.03 11.88 -0.62
N PHE A 200 -18.27 12.92 -0.29
CA PHE A 200 -17.15 13.37 -1.09
C PHE A 200 -15.93 13.66 -0.22
N HIS A 201 -14.76 13.61 -0.85
CA HIS A 201 -13.47 13.76 -0.19
C HIS A 201 -12.68 14.86 -0.85
N ASP A 202 -12.10 15.73 -0.02
CA ASP A 202 -11.06 16.67 -0.42
C ASP A 202 -9.71 16.04 -0.08
N THR A 203 -9.01 15.58 -1.12
CA THR A 203 -7.71 14.90 -0.97
C THR A 203 -6.59 15.84 -0.54
N ASP A 204 -6.72 17.14 -0.79
CA ASP A 204 -5.67 18.11 -0.46
C ASP A 204 -5.66 18.45 1.02
N THR A 205 -6.84 18.63 1.58
CA THR A 205 -7.02 18.92 3.01
C THR A 205 -7.28 17.65 3.84
N MET A 206 -7.43 16.47 3.20
CA MET A 206 -7.80 15.21 3.83
C MET A 206 -9.13 15.30 4.60
N ASN A 207 -10.11 16.03 4.06
CA ASN A 207 -11.42 16.18 4.66
C ASN A 207 -12.45 15.35 3.92
N ALA A 208 -13.37 14.77 4.68
CA ALA A 208 -14.52 14.04 4.18
C ALA A 208 -15.82 14.72 4.63
N TRP A 209 -16.74 14.88 3.69
CA TRP A 209 -18.10 15.33 3.93
C TRP A 209 -19.06 14.18 3.65
N GLN A 210 -20.02 13.99 4.52
CA GLN A 210 -21.09 13.00 4.33
C GLN A 210 -22.43 13.61 4.66
N PHE A 211 -23.40 13.39 3.79
CA PHE A 211 -24.77 13.85 3.91
C PHE A 211 -25.70 12.63 3.88
N GLY A 212 -26.72 12.62 4.74
CA GLY A 212 -27.65 11.49 4.88
C GLY A 212 -27.33 10.64 6.09
N ASP A 213 -27.45 9.33 5.98
CA ASP A 213 -27.12 8.42 7.08
C ASP A 213 -25.62 8.41 7.35
N LEU A 214 -25.26 8.51 8.61
CA LEU A 214 -23.88 8.59 9.07
C LEU A 214 -23.70 7.91 10.43
N ILE A 215 -22.45 7.65 10.78
CA ILE A 215 -22.04 7.24 12.12
C ILE A 215 -21.08 8.31 12.63
N SER A 216 -21.37 8.88 13.81
CA SER A 216 -20.50 9.88 14.44
C SER A 216 -19.13 9.30 14.79
N GLY A 217 -18.12 10.16 14.88
CA GLY A 217 -16.83 9.80 15.43
C GLY A 217 -16.93 9.37 16.89
N ALA A 218 -15.95 8.59 17.34
CA ALA A 218 -15.81 8.17 18.73
C ALA A 218 -14.34 8.08 19.13
N LEU A 219 -14.07 8.28 20.40
CA LEU A 219 -12.79 8.05 21.08
C LEU A 219 -12.82 6.69 21.81
N ALA A 220 -11.67 6.22 22.26
CA ALA A 220 -11.58 4.96 23.00
C ALA A 220 -12.47 4.91 24.29
N TRP A 221 -12.85 6.08 24.77
CA TRP A 221 -13.67 6.28 25.98
C TRP A 221 -15.06 6.85 25.71
N SER A 222 -15.43 7.12 24.43
CA SER A 222 -16.76 7.57 24.02
C SER A 222 -17.44 6.56 23.08
N ARG A 223 -18.68 6.81 22.70
CA ARG A 223 -19.46 5.93 21.83
C ARG A 223 -19.87 6.66 20.55
N SER A 224 -19.91 5.93 19.44
CA SER A 224 -20.51 6.44 18.21
C SER A 224 -22.00 6.18 18.17
N VAL A 225 -22.73 7.06 17.49
CA VAL A 225 -24.16 6.94 17.26
C VAL A 225 -24.49 7.03 15.78
N ARG A 226 -25.59 6.38 15.37
CA ARG A 226 -26.14 6.53 14.03
C ARG A 226 -27.03 7.75 13.96
N MET A 227 -26.85 8.55 12.91
CA MET A 227 -27.59 9.77 12.68
C MET A 227 -27.98 9.90 11.22
N GLY A 228 -29.01 10.68 10.95
CA GLY A 228 -29.30 11.22 9.62
C GLY A 228 -29.00 12.71 9.64
N GLY A 229 -28.05 13.18 8.83
CA GLY A 229 -27.63 14.58 8.88
C GLY A 229 -26.38 14.87 8.05
N ILE A 230 -25.48 15.65 8.62
CA ILE A 230 -24.24 16.10 7.99
C ILE A 230 -23.07 15.72 8.90
N LYS A 231 -22.03 15.20 8.30
CA LYS A 231 -20.75 14.89 8.94
C LYS A 231 -19.63 15.59 8.21
N PHE A 232 -18.73 16.21 8.96
CA PHE A 232 -17.46 16.76 8.51
C PHE A 232 -16.34 16.13 9.35
N ALA A 233 -15.41 15.44 8.71
CA ALA A 233 -14.36 14.72 9.42
C ALA A 233 -13.02 14.79 8.68
N ARG A 234 -11.93 14.65 9.43
CA ARG A 234 -10.62 14.33 8.88
C ARG A 234 -10.56 12.86 8.50
N ASP A 235 -10.02 12.57 7.32
CA ASP A 235 -9.88 11.21 6.83
C ASP A 235 -8.45 10.94 6.35
N PHE A 236 -7.64 10.38 7.22
CA PHE A 236 -6.26 10.01 6.90
C PHE A 236 -6.15 8.84 5.93
N SER A 237 -7.24 8.08 5.70
CA SER A 237 -7.24 7.00 4.71
C SER A 237 -7.02 7.50 3.27
N LEU A 238 -7.29 8.80 3.02
CA LEU A 238 -7.03 9.47 1.74
C LEU A 238 -5.53 9.58 1.41
N ARG A 239 -4.68 9.45 2.42
CA ARG A 239 -3.23 9.52 2.36
C ARG A 239 -2.58 8.32 3.06
N PRO A 240 -2.71 7.12 2.49
CA PRO A 240 -2.13 5.92 3.09
C PRO A 240 -0.59 5.93 3.14
N ASP A 241 0.03 6.86 2.44
CA ASP A 241 1.46 7.16 2.51
C ASP A 241 1.86 7.98 3.74
N LEU A 242 0.90 8.65 4.38
CA LEU A 242 1.13 9.47 5.57
C LEU A 242 1.16 8.61 6.83
N VAL A 243 2.24 8.68 7.57
CA VAL A 243 2.30 8.13 8.92
C VAL A 243 1.75 9.17 9.89
N THR A 244 0.67 8.82 10.58
CA THR A 244 -0.06 9.76 11.45
C THR A 244 0.37 9.78 12.90
N TYR A 245 1.37 8.99 13.24
CA TYR A 245 1.88 8.82 14.61
C TYR A 245 3.39 9.02 14.67
N PRO A 246 3.94 9.40 15.83
CA PRO A 246 5.35 9.69 15.99
C PRO A 246 6.25 8.49 15.67
N LEU A 247 7.13 8.65 14.69
CA LEU A 247 8.19 7.69 14.39
C LEU A 247 9.48 8.02 15.13
N PRO A 248 10.28 7.02 15.51
CA PRO A 248 11.58 7.27 16.10
C PRO A 248 12.53 7.87 15.05
N THR A 249 13.27 8.88 15.47
CA THR A 249 14.38 9.47 14.71
C THR A 249 15.70 9.10 15.35
N PHE A 250 16.74 8.92 14.56
CA PHE A 250 18.07 8.57 15.07
C PHE A 250 19.11 9.57 14.56
N ASP A 251 19.73 10.27 15.51
CA ASP A 251 20.78 11.23 15.23
C ASP A 251 22.16 10.58 15.29
N GLY A 252 23.06 11.04 14.42
CA GLY A 252 24.45 10.61 14.40
C GLY A 252 25.35 11.63 13.72
N THR A 253 26.64 11.35 13.72
CA THR A 253 27.63 12.17 13.02
C THR A 253 28.63 11.26 12.32
N SER A 254 28.95 11.53 11.05
CA SER A 254 30.00 10.86 10.31
C SER A 254 31.15 11.82 10.05
N ALA A 255 32.36 11.36 10.32
CA ALA A 255 33.55 12.18 10.08
C ALA A 255 34.00 12.17 8.61
N VAL A 256 33.73 11.10 7.90
CA VAL A 256 34.10 10.83 6.50
C VAL A 256 32.92 10.23 5.73
N PRO A 257 32.97 10.22 4.37
CA PRO A 257 31.93 9.54 3.59
C PRO A 257 31.82 8.07 3.97
N GLY A 258 30.60 7.54 3.98
CA GLY A 258 30.39 6.16 4.39
C GLY A 258 28.97 5.68 4.17
N THR A 259 28.58 4.65 4.90
CA THR A 259 27.21 4.13 4.91
C THR A 259 26.65 4.08 6.34
N VAL A 260 25.35 4.29 6.44
CA VAL A 260 24.57 4.04 7.67
C VAL A 260 23.68 2.84 7.45
N ASP A 261 23.94 1.78 8.20
CA ASP A 261 23.07 0.62 8.27
C ASP A 261 22.16 0.73 9.50
N LEU A 262 20.86 0.61 9.29
CA LEU A 262 19.87 0.54 10.35
C LEU A 262 19.42 -0.90 10.54
N PHE A 263 19.56 -1.40 11.77
CA PHE A 263 18.99 -2.68 12.18
C PHE A 263 17.85 -2.40 13.17
N VAL A 264 16.72 -3.06 12.98
CA VAL A 264 15.55 -2.99 13.86
C VAL A 264 15.27 -4.40 14.38
N ASN A 265 15.32 -4.58 15.70
CA ASN A 265 15.19 -5.87 16.36
C ASN A 265 16.11 -6.97 15.75
N GLY A 266 17.32 -6.59 15.39
CA GLY A 266 18.34 -7.50 14.82
C GLY A 266 18.24 -7.73 13.31
N TYR A 267 17.21 -7.21 12.64
CA TYR A 267 17.07 -7.30 11.18
C TYR A 267 17.54 -6.01 10.51
N ARG A 268 18.36 -6.13 9.47
CA ARG A 268 18.81 -4.98 8.67
C ARG A 268 17.62 -4.41 7.89
N SER A 269 17.22 -3.20 8.26
CA SER A 269 16.09 -2.50 7.68
C SER A 269 16.49 -1.65 6.48
N ARG A 270 17.57 -0.88 6.61
CA ARG A 270 18.08 0.04 5.57
C ARG A 270 19.59 0.13 5.55
N SER A 271 20.11 0.52 4.39
CA SER A 271 21.50 0.95 4.18
C SER A 271 21.48 2.20 3.31
N LEU A 272 22.04 3.29 3.80
CA LEU A 272 22.05 4.59 3.14
C LEU A 272 23.50 5.11 3.07
N GLU A 273 23.84 5.73 1.94
CA GLU A 273 25.11 6.47 1.81
C GLU A 273 25.01 7.80 2.53
N ILE A 274 26.07 8.18 3.22
CA ILE A 274 26.17 9.44 3.96
C ILE A 274 27.42 10.21 3.60
N ASP A 275 27.26 11.50 3.49
CA ASP A 275 28.36 12.46 3.46
C ASP A 275 28.90 12.73 4.88
N PRO A 276 30.09 13.31 5.01
CA PRO A 276 30.58 13.80 6.30
C PRO A 276 29.61 14.83 6.91
N GLY A 277 29.47 14.79 8.21
CA GLY A 277 28.62 15.72 8.96
C GLY A 277 27.59 15.06 9.87
N PRO A 278 26.76 15.87 10.57
CA PRO A 278 25.66 15.37 11.35
C PRO A 278 24.55 14.86 10.43
N PHE A 279 23.88 13.78 10.84
CA PHE A 279 22.73 13.25 10.13
C PHE A 279 21.61 12.91 11.10
N THR A 280 20.37 12.95 10.58
CA THR A 280 19.18 12.44 11.23
C THR A 280 18.52 11.41 10.32
N LEU A 281 18.39 10.19 10.81
CA LEU A 281 17.67 9.13 10.11
C LEU A 281 16.19 9.22 10.50
N THR A 282 15.34 9.48 9.50
CA THR A 282 13.87 9.57 9.62
C THR A 282 13.19 8.40 8.90
N ASP A 283 11.87 8.31 9.02
CA ASP A 283 11.04 7.30 8.31
C ASP A 283 11.51 5.86 8.51
N VAL A 284 11.87 5.54 9.73
CA VAL A 284 12.24 4.17 10.08
C VAL A 284 11.01 3.27 9.98
N PRO A 285 11.08 2.11 9.32
CA PRO A 285 9.99 1.14 9.28
C PRO A 285 9.53 0.82 10.70
N TYR A 286 8.26 1.03 10.95
CA TYR A 286 7.70 0.95 12.29
C TYR A 286 7.46 -0.48 12.74
N ILE A 287 7.61 -0.69 14.02
CA ILE A 287 7.14 -1.84 14.77
C ILE A 287 6.26 -1.27 15.87
N ASN A 288 5.00 -1.66 15.94
CA ASN A 288 4.14 -1.24 17.03
C ASN A 288 4.62 -1.87 18.34
N GLY A 289 4.84 -1.05 19.35
CA GLY A 289 5.37 -1.47 20.64
C GLY A 289 6.84 -1.12 20.88
N ALA A 290 7.43 -1.75 21.89
CA ALA A 290 8.82 -1.59 22.26
C ALA A 290 9.76 -2.32 21.27
N GLY A 291 10.78 -1.61 20.83
CA GLY A 291 11.79 -2.11 19.91
C GLY A 291 13.19 -1.60 20.25
N GLU A 292 14.16 -2.13 19.54
CA GLU A 292 15.56 -1.72 19.61
C GLU A 292 16.09 -1.47 18.19
N ALA A 293 16.66 -0.29 17.99
CA ALA A 293 17.32 0.07 16.76
C ALA A 293 18.84 0.10 16.98
N VAL A 294 19.60 -0.51 16.08
CA VAL A 294 21.05 -0.39 16.06
C VAL A 294 21.44 0.36 14.80
N VAL A 295 21.97 1.55 14.99
CA VAL A 295 22.50 2.40 13.92
C VAL A 295 23.98 2.11 13.78
N VAL A 296 24.40 1.54 12.67
CA VAL A 296 25.79 1.22 12.39
C VAL A 296 26.30 2.14 11.30
N THR A 297 27.19 3.07 11.65
CA THR A 297 27.93 3.86 10.66
C THR A 297 29.19 3.10 10.27
N LYS A 298 29.44 3.01 8.95
CA LYS A 298 30.63 2.38 8.39
C LYS A 298 31.33 3.39 7.50
N ASP A 299 32.58 3.69 7.78
CA ASP A 299 33.40 4.58 6.96
C ASP A 299 34.00 3.87 5.74
N ALA A 300 34.62 4.64 4.85
CA ALA A 300 35.30 4.14 3.65
C ALA A 300 36.44 3.17 3.95
N GLN A 301 37.02 3.21 5.16
CA GLN A 301 38.05 2.29 5.63
C GLN A 301 37.48 1.02 6.28
N GLY A 302 36.17 0.90 6.34
CA GLY A 302 35.50 -0.26 6.93
C GLY A 302 35.35 -0.25 8.46
N ARG A 303 35.73 0.84 9.14
CA ARG A 303 35.52 0.98 10.59
C ARG A 303 34.04 1.15 10.87
N ARG A 304 33.54 0.51 11.92
CA ARG A 304 32.13 0.50 12.29
C ARG A 304 31.95 1.08 13.68
N VAL A 305 30.94 1.96 13.80
CA VAL A 305 30.44 2.45 15.08
C VAL A 305 28.99 2.06 15.17
N ALA A 306 28.62 1.28 16.19
CA ALA A 306 27.26 0.85 16.44
C ALA A 306 26.71 1.59 17.65
N THR A 307 25.54 2.21 17.48
CA THR A 307 24.79 2.87 18.55
C THR A 307 23.44 2.20 18.68
N THR A 308 23.14 1.68 19.85
CA THR A 308 21.86 1.04 20.17
C THR A 308 20.91 2.06 20.79
N VAL A 309 19.74 2.24 20.18
CA VAL A 309 18.69 3.16 20.64
C VAL A 309 17.38 2.39 20.82
N PRO A 310 16.94 2.19 22.07
CA PRO A 310 15.64 1.60 22.32
C PRO A 310 14.53 2.62 22.10
N PHE A 311 13.38 2.15 21.52
CA PHE A 311 12.22 3.00 21.21
C PHE A 311 10.90 2.33 21.59
N TYR A 312 9.83 3.11 21.57
CA TYR A 312 8.44 2.63 21.65
C TYR A 312 7.59 3.40 20.64
N VAL A 313 6.86 2.68 19.79
CA VAL A 313 5.94 3.24 18.78
C VAL A 313 4.53 2.78 19.08
N THR A 314 3.56 3.67 18.94
CA THR A 314 2.14 3.35 18.99
C THR A 314 1.35 4.19 18.01
N SER A 315 0.39 3.57 17.35
CA SER A 315 -0.57 4.24 16.49
C SER A 315 -1.67 5.00 17.26
N ASP A 316 -1.71 4.86 18.58
CA ASP A 316 -2.71 5.55 19.42
C ASP A 316 -2.40 7.04 19.57
N LEU A 317 -1.12 7.43 19.42
CA LEU A 317 -0.68 8.82 19.39
C LEU A 317 -0.86 9.42 17.99
N LEU A 318 -1.10 10.73 17.95
CA LEU A 318 -0.94 11.51 16.73
C LEU A 318 0.45 12.16 16.70
N GLU A 319 1.03 12.26 15.51
CA GLU A 319 2.26 12.99 15.26
C GLU A 319 2.09 14.46 15.68
N ALA A 320 3.15 15.08 16.18
CA ALA A 320 3.14 16.46 16.64
C ALA A 320 2.60 17.42 15.57
N GLY A 321 1.58 18.21 15.92
CA GLY A 321 0.92 19.17 15.04
C GLY A 321 -0.21 18.60 14.18
N LEU A 322 -0.42 17.28 14.14
CA LEU A 322 -1.58 16.70 13.46
C LEU A 322 -2.85 16.85 14.30
N ALA A 323 -3.95 17.13 13.61
CA ALA A 323 -5.30 17.14 14.18
C ALA A 323 -6.18 16.11 13.47
N ASP A 324 -6.97 15.39 14.25
CA ASP A 324 -8.01 14.47 13.83
C ASP A 324 -9.35 14.91 14.44
N TYR A 325 -10.39 15.00 13.62
CA TYR A 325 -11.68 15.52 14.06
C TYR A 325 -12.85 14.91 13.31
N ASP A 326 -13.97 14.86 13.96
CA ASP A 326 -15.27 14.46 13.42
C ASP A 326 -16.36 15.32 14.05
N LEU A 327 -17.09 16.00 13.23
CA LEU A 327 -18.26 16.77 13.62
C LEU A 327 -19.48 16.24 12.88
N SER A 328 -20.48 15.78 13.62
CA SER A 328 -21.70 15.19 13.12
C SER A 328 -22.91 15.92 13.70
N VAL A 329 -23.83 16.38 12.84
CA VAL A 329 -25.04 17.08 13.21
C VAL A 329 -26.23 16.52 12.44
N GLY A 330 -27.33 16.21 13.13
CA GLY A 330 -28.50 15.63 12.49
C GLY A 330 -29.50 15.11 13.50
N ALA A 331 -30.26 14.10 13.14
CA ALA A 331 -31.22 13.43 14.02
C ALA A 331 -30.76 11.99 14.30
N LEU A 332 -30.87 11.56 15.54
CA LEU A 332 -30.51 10.20 15.96
C LEU A 332 -31.34 9.16 15.22
N ARG A 333 -30.65 8.21 14.59
CA ARG A 333 -31.28 7.11 13.88
C ARG A 333 -31.64 5.97 14.82
N ARG A 334 -32.96 5.76 15.02
CA ARG A 334 -33.50 4.74 15.88
C ARG A 334 -33.83 3.46 15.11
N ASN A 335 -34.00 2.36 15.80
CA ASN A 335 -34.46 1.09 15.24
C ASN A 335 -33.79 0.70 13.88
N TYR A 336 -32.50 0.97 13.77
CA TYR A 336 -31.72 0.61 12.58
C TYR A 336 -31.86 -0.89 12.26
N ALA A 337 -32.03 -1.23 11.00
CA ALA A 337 -32.31 -2.59 10.52
C ALA A 337 -33.62 -3.22 11.01
N ARG A 338 -34.49 -2.44 11.68
CA ARG A 338 -35.87 -2.83 12.06
C ARG A 338 -36.92 -1.96 11.43
N ARG A 339 -36.70 -0.66 11.30
CA ARG A 339 -37.58 0.32 10.67
C ARG A 339 -36.83 1.21 9.70
N SER A 340 -37.45 1.47 8.55
CA SER A 340 -36.94 2.44 7.59
C SER A 340 -37.17 3.86 8.09
N MET A 341 -36.17 4.75 7.88
CA MET A 341 -36.34 6.22 8.12
C MET A 341 -36.84 6.61 9.53
N ASP A 342 -36.43 5.85 10.54
CA ASP A 342 -36.81 6.14 11.92
C ASP A 342 -35.80 7.08 12.57
N TYR A 343 -36.01 8.39 12.43
CA TYR A 343 -35.16 9.44 12.96
C TYR A 343 -35.86 10.12 14.15
N GLY A 344 -35.12 10.20 15.25
CA GLY A 344 -35.61 10.75 16.51
C GLY A 344 -35.06 12.16 16.81
N THR A 345 -34.58 12.35 18.01
CA THR A 345 -34.13 13.64 18.55
C THR A 345 -33.00 14.24 17.72
N PRO A 346 -33.08 15.56 17.39
CA PRO A 346 -31.93 16.29 16.84
C PRO A 346 -30.75 16.24 17.80
N ALA A 347 -29.56 16.01 17.26
CA ALA A 347 -28.35 15.87 18.06
C ALA A 347 -27.13 16.34 17.30
N ALA A 348 -26.09 16.69 18.05
CA ALA A 348 -24.76 16.96 17.55
C ALA A 348 -23.72 16.15 18.35
N SER A 349 -22.71 15.64 17.67
CA SER A 349 -21.58 14.94 18.29
C SER A 349 -20.29 15.45 17.64
N GLY A 350 -19.28 15.72 18.47
CA GLY A 350 -17.98 16.15 18.02
C GLY A 350 -16.85 15.48 18.79
N VAL A 351 -15.83 15.04 18.07
CA VAL A 351 -14.56 14.60 18.63
C VAL A 351 -13.42 15.39 18.01
N TYR A 352 -12.40 15.65 18.80
CA TYR A 352 -11.18 16.32 18.35
C TYR A 352 -9.98 15.74 19.07
N ARG A 353 -8.95 15.37 18.30
CA ARG A 353 -7.67 14.87 18.78
C ARG A 353 -6.55 15.75 18.22
N TYR A 354 -5.56 16.03 19.01
CA TYR A 354 -4.42 16.84 18.60
C TYR A 354 -3.11 16.31 19.17
N GLY A 355 -2.15 16.03 18.30
CA GLY A 355 -0.79 15.69 18.69
C GLY A 355 -0.05 16.91 19.22
N LEU A 356 0.02 17.04 20.54
CA LEU A 356 0.69 18.19 21.16
C LEU A 356 2.22 18.10 20.99
N ASN A 357 2.74 16.90 21.12
CA ASN A 357 4.13 16.53 20.85
C ASN A 357 4.22 15.00 20.67
N ASP A 358 5.42 14.47 20.41
CA ASP A 358 5.64 13.05 20.15
C ASP A 358 5.31 12.10 21.34
N THR A 359 4.94 12.66 22.49
CA THR A 359 4.63 11.87 23.69
C THR A 359 3.22 12.05 24.19
N LEU A 360 2.49 13.07 23.72
CA LEU A 360 1.17 13.42 24.23
C LEU A 360 0.23 13.83 23.11
N THR A 361 -0.88 13.12 23.00
CA THR A 361 -2.05 13.49 22.19
C THR A 361 -3.19 13.87 23.12
N LEU A 362 -3.76 15.06 22.93
CA LEU A 362 -4.96 15.51 23.65
C LEU A 362 -6.21 15.08 22.89
N GLU A 363 -7.27 14.79 23.63
CA GLU A 363 -8.56 14.34 23.13
C GLU A 363 -9.69 15.12 23.77
N THR A 364 -10.69 15.53 22.99
CA THR A 364 -11.93 16.14 23.49
C THR A 364 -13.13 15.53 22.82
N HIS A 365 -14.24 15.46 23.52
CA HIS A 365 -15.50 14.96 23.04
C HIS A 365 -16.66 15.81 23.57
N GLY A 366 -17.65 16.06 22.74
CA GLY A 366 -18.86 16.77 23.10
C GLY A 366 -20.08 16.20 22.42
N GLU A 367 -21.20 16.17 23.13
CA GLU A 367 -22.51 15.76 22.64
C GLU A 367 -23.58 16.74 23.10
N LEU A 368 -24.52 17.03 22.20
CA LEU A 368 -25.65 17.91 22.45
C LEU A 368 -26.92 17.31 21.84
N ALA A 369 -27.99 17.29 22.63
CA ALA A 369 -29.33 16.99 22.18
C ALA A 369 -30.35 17.70 23.09
N ASP A 370 -31.61 17.64 22.72
CA ASP A 370 -32.67 18.11 23.62
C ASP A 370 -32.64 17.28 24.92
N GLY A 371 -32.51 17.93 26.05
CA GLY A 371 -32.39 17.32 27.36
C GLY A 371 -31.01 16.69 27.66
N LEU A 372 -30.00 16.80 26.80
CA LEU A 372 -28.67 16.22 27.03
C LEU A 372 -27.55 17.16 26.60
N SER A 373 -26.59 17.41 27.48
CA SER A 373 -25.31 17.98 27.14
C SER A 373 -24.18 17.16 27.79
N LEU A 374 -23.13 16.83 27.02
CA LEU A 374 -21.99 16.09 27.49
C LEU A 374 -20.70 16.78 27.00
N ALA A 375 -19.72 16.86 27.89
CA ALA A 375 -18.37 17.31 27.58
C ALA A 375 -17.32 16.41 28.26
N GLY A 376 -16.26 16.11 27.54
CA GLY A 376 -15.17 15.28 28.05
C GLY A 376 -13.82 15.69 27.51
N ILE A 377 -12.80 15.37 28.28
CA ILE A 377 -11.39 15.57 27.94
C ILE A 377 -10.62 14.29 28.23
N GLY A 378 -9.68 13.98 27.38
CA GLY A 378 -8.79 12.84 27.55
C GLY A 378 -7.42 13.09 26.97
N GLY A 379 -6.57 12.10 27.08
CA GLY A 379 -5.25 12.14 26.49
C GLY A 379 -4.59 10.77 26.45
N VAL A 380 -3.75 10.61 25.44
CA VAL A 380 -2.91 9.44 25.21
C VAL A 380 -1.46 9.88 25.46
N MET A 381 -0.79 9.24 26.39
CA MET A 381 0.58 9.61 26.80
C MET A 381 1.52 8.40 26.69
N ARG A 382 2.63 8.55 25.97
CA ARG A 382 3.71 7.57 25.93
C ARG A 382 4.61 7.72 27.17
N LEU A 383 4.72 6.67 27.97
CA LEU A 383 5.56 6.60 29.15
C LEU A 383 6.99 6.17 28.80
N GLY A 384 7.64 6.88 27.89
CA GLY A 384 8.93 6.50 27.36
C GLY A 384 8.93 5.11 26.73
N ARG A 385 9.60 4.14 27.37
CA ARG A 385 9.67 2.73 26.95
C ARG A 385 8.69 1.81 27.70
N LEU A 386 7.96 2.35 28.63
CA LEU A 386 7.07 1.58 29.52
C LEU A 386 5.65 1.44 28.94
N GLY A 387 5.42 1.86 27.71
CA GLY A 387 4.11 1.74 27.09
C GLY A 387 3.34 3.03 27.00
N VAL A 388 2.02 2.92 26.90
CA VAL A 388 1.08 4.01 26.66
C VAL A 388 0.03 4.03 27.75
N LEU A 389 -0.27 5.20 28.26
CA LEU A 389 -1.33 5.47 29.23
C LEU A 389 -2.41 6.32 28.55
N ASN A 390 -3.65 5.92 28.69
CA ASN A 390 -4.84 6.63 28.25
C ASN A 390 -5.63 7.06 29.48
N LEU A 391 -5.98 8.33 29.57
CA LEU A 391 -6.79 8.87 30.67
C LEU A 391 -7.90 9.72 30.07
N ALA A 392 -9.10 9.59 30.59
CA ALA A 392 -10.22 10.43 30.17
C ALA A 392 -11.24 10.64 31.30
N ALA A 393 -11.88 11.80 31.25
CA ALA A 393 -13.01 12.11 32.11
C ALA A 393 -14.06 12.90 31.33
N SER A 394 -15.33 12.60 31.53
CA SER A 394 -16.45 13.32 30.93
C SER A 394 -17.58 13.52 31.97
N GLY A 395 -18.30 14.61 31.81
CA GLY A 395 -19.51 14.92 32.54
C GLY A 395 -20.69 15.08 31.62
N SER A 396 -21.83 14.61 32.01
CA SER A 396 -23.09 14.79 31.31
C SER A 396 -24.12 15.49 32.22
N GLN A 397 -24.92 16.35 31.64
CA GLN A 397 -26.11 16.93 32.23
C GLN A 397 -27.30 16.44 31.42
N HIS A 398 -28.25 15.82 32.12
CA HIS A 398 -29.49 15.27 31.57
C HIS A 398 -30.67 15.70 32.40
N ASP A 399 -31.88 15.66 31.85
CA ASP A 399 -33.11 16.07 32.57
C ASP A 399 -33.32 15.34 33.90
N GLU A 400 -32.82 14.11 34.02
CA GLU A 400 -32.96 13.27 35.23
C GLU A 400 -31.80 13.45 36.23
N GLY A 401 -30.68 14.11 35.86
CA GLY A 401 -29.51 14.29 36.72
C GLY A 401 -28.25 14.67 36.03
N ASN A 402 -27.18 14.79 36.81
CA ASN A 402 -25.82 15.06 36.35
C ASN A 402 -24.94 13.86 36.70
N GLY A 403 -24.27 13.32 35.69
CA GLY A 403 -23.42 12.18 35.85
C GLY A 403 -21.98 12.41 35.35
N TRP A 404 -21.09 11.51 35.70
CA TRP A 404 -19.71 11.55 35.25
C TRP A 404 -19.22 10.17 34.81
N GLN A 405 -18.20 10.16 33.95
CA GLN A 405 -17.46 8.98 33.51
C GLN A 405 -15.98 9.20 33.64
N GLN A 406 -15.26 8.18 34.05
CA GLN A 406 -13.81 8.12 34.02
C GLN A 406 -13.34 6.88 33.24
N SER A 407 -12.24 7.00 32.52
CA SER A 407 -11.60 5.89 31.81
C SER A 407 -10.09 5.96 32.00
N VAL A 408 -9.50 4.81 32.31
CA VAL A 408 -8.06 4.62 32.44
C VAL A 408 -7.68 3.41 31.61
N GLY A 409 -6.73 3.58 30.70
CA GLY A 409 -6.18 2.50 29.88
C GLY A 409 -4.67 2.49 29.93
N TYR A 410 -4.09 1.31 29.95
CA TYR A 410 -2.66 1.11 29.86
C TYR A 410 -2.37 -0.01 28.88
N GLN A 411 -1.40 0.21 27.99
CA GLN A 411 -0.96 -0.78 27.02
C GLN A 411 0.56 -0.84 26.96
N TYR A 412 1.09 -2.04 27.01
CA TYR A 412 2.48 -2.33 26.71
C TYR A 412 2.60 -3.50 25.76
N THR A 413 3.30 -3.28 24.66
CA THR A 413 3.57 -4.29 23.64
C THR A 413 5.07 -4.39 23.40
N ARG A 414 5.58 -5.59 23.34
CA ARG A 414 6.95 -5.93 22.97
C ARG A 414 6.93 -7.20 22.12
N SER A 415 7.97 -7.45 21.33
CA SER A 415 8.11 -8.71 20.61
C SER A 415 7.89 -9.90 21.55
N GLY A 416 6.83 -10.68 21.29
CA GLY A 416 6.47 -11.86 22.08
C GLY A 416 5.79 -11.60 23.44
N PHE A 417 5.48 -10.36 23.81
CA PHE A 417 4.73 -10.04 25.03
C PHE A 417 3.80 -8.85 24.82
N ASN A 418 2.58 -8.96 25.29
CA ASN A 418 1.60 -7.88 25.30
C ASN A 418 0.83 -7.90 26.63
N ILE A 419 0.53 -6.72 27.15
CA ILE A 419 -0.42 -6.53 28.25
C ILE A 419 -1.25 -5.28 27.98
N GLY A 420 -2.56 -5.39 28.16
CA GLY A 420 -3.52 -4.30 28.08
C GLY A 420 -4.44 -4.31 29.30
N VAL A 421 -4.67 -3.13 29.85
CA VAL A 421 -5.62 -2.92 30.95
C VAL A 421 -6.51 -1.75 30.56
N GLN A 422 -7.81 -1.92 30.66
CA GLN A 422 -8.77 -0.84 30.49
C GLN A 422 -9.79 -0.89 31.60
N HIS A 423 -10.00 0.22 32.26
CA HIS A 423 -11.04 0.39 33.28
C HIS A 423 -11.86 1.64 32.97
N SER A 424 -13.16 1.49 32.93
CA SER A 424 -14.10 2.60 32.84
C SER A 424 -15.13 2.51 33.95
N ARG A 425 -15.48 3.65 34.54
CA ARG A 425 -16.50 3.78 35.56
C ARG A 425 -17.41 4.94 35.24
N ARG A 426 -18.71 4.71 35.39
CA ARG A 426 -19.77 5.69 35.16
C ARG A 426 -20.60 5.85 36.40
N ASP A 427 -21.10 7.05 36.62
CA ASP A 427 -22.16 7.35 37.57
C ASP A 427 -23.49 6.82 37.08
N GLU A 428 -24.45 6.68 38.03
CA GLU A 428 -25.81 6.21 37.69
C GLU A 428 -26.53 7.19 36.78
N ASP A 429 -26.31 8.48 36.97
CA ASP A 429 -26.93 9.58 36.23
C ASP A 429 -26.14 9.97 34.96
N PHE A 430 -25.07 9.22 34.60
CA PHE A 430 -24.32 9.51 33.37
C PHE A 430 -25.10 9.06 32.15
N SER A 431 -25.35 9.99 31.23
CA SER A 431 -26.00 9.72 29.95
C SER A 431 -25.19 10.21 28.77
N ASP A 432 -25.30 9.53 27.64
CA ASP A 432 -24.73 9.89 26.33
C ASP A 432 -25.77 9.71 25.21
N LEU A 433 -25.50 10.18 24.00
CA LEU A 433 -26.41 10.05 22.86
C LEU A 433 -26.76 8.60 22.53
N SER A 434 -25.89 7.63 22.87
CA SER A 434 -26.13 6.23 22.55
C SER A 434 -27.29 5.64 23.35
N GLY A 435 -27.60 6.20 24.49
CA GLY A 435 -28.67 5.77 25.36
C GLY A 435 -29.89 6.67 25.39
N LEU A 436 -29.77 7.89 24.90
CA LEU A 436 -30.85 8.86 24.95
C LEU A 436 -32.14 8.31 24.31
N GLY A 437 -33.24 8.25 25.05
CA GLY A 437 -34.55 7.78 24.61
C GLY A 437 -34.70 6.27 24.40
N LEU A 438 -33.85 5.46 24.99
CA LEU A 438 -34.00 4.02 25.08
C LEU A 438 -34.48 3.65 26.49
N GLU A 439 -35.75 3.23 26.62
CA GLU A 439 -36.34 2.87 27.90
C GLU A 439 -35.66 1.68 28.60
N ASP A 440 -35.00 0.79 27.83
CA ASP A 440 -34.32 -0.40 28.33
C ASP A 440 -32.77 -0.32 28.12
N ALA A 441 -32.19 0.87 28.08
CA ALA A 441 -30.75 0.97 27.92
C ALA A 441 -30.03 0.52 29.18
N VAL A 442 -29.56 -0.72 29.19
CA VAL A 442 -28.70 -1.24 30.25
C VAL A 442 -27.28 -0.65 30.09
N TYR A 443 -27.03 0.41 30.84
CA TYR A 443 -25.68 0.99 30.86
C TYR A 443 -24.74 0.18 31.73
N GLY A 444 -23.50 0.04 31.28
CA GLY A 444 -22.43 -0.47 32.15
C GLY A 444 -22.02 0.58 33.17
N ARG A 445 -22.19 0.33 34.47
CA ARG A 445 -21.72 1.17 35.59
C ARG A 445 -20.20 1.13 35.68
N SER A 446 -19.62 -0.04 35.47
CA SER A 446 -18.18 -0.22 35.39
C SER A 446 -17.79 -1.36 34.44
N SER A 447 -16.68 -1.19 33.77
CA SER A 447 -16.07 -2.23 32.95
C SER A 447 -14.56 -2.26 33.20
N THR A 448 -14.05 -3.45 33.49
CA THR A 448 -12.61 -3.69 33.61
C THR A 448 -12.23 -4.81 32.64
N GLN A 449 -11.26 -4.55 31.80
CA GLN A 449 -10.72 -5.52 30.87
C GLN A 449 -9.21 -5.60 31.08
N VAL A 450 -8.70 -6.80 31.26
CA VAL A 450 -7.27 -7.08 31.34
C VAL A 450 -6.96 -8.19 30.36
N ASN A 451 -6.02 -7.96 29.52
CA ASN A 451 -5.50 -8.99 28.60
C ASN A 451 -3.99 -9.04 28.68
N ALA A 452 -3.43 -10.22 28.69
CA ALA A 452 -2.00 -10.44 28.64
C ALA A 452 -1.70 -11.63 27.73
N SER A 453 -0.64 -11.53 26.93
CA SER A 453 -0.18 -12.62 26.10
C SER A 453 1.35 -12.70 26.06
N THR A 454 1.89 -13.91 25.99
CA THR A 454 3.33 -14.10 25.86
C THR A 454 3.66 -15.28 24.95
N ALA A 455 4.72 -15.10 24.16
CA ALA A 455 5.27 -16.16 23.34
C ALA A 455 6.27 -16.99 24.18
N LEU A 456 6.10 -18.30 24.17
CA LEU A 456 6.93 -19.28 24.87
C LEU A 456 7.89 -20.01 23.91
N GLY A 457 8.28 -19.38 22.81
CA GLY A 457 9.15 -19.95 21.78
C GLY A 457 8.54 -21.21 21.16
N ALA A 458 9.25 -22.33 21.23
CA ALA A 458 8.79 -23.61 20.68
C ALA A 458 7.53 -24.19 21.37
N LEU A 459 7.17 -23.70 22.54
CA LEU A 459 5.95 -24.11 23.25
C LEU A 459 4.71 -23.33 22.80
N GLY A 460 4.87 -22.37 21.86
CA GLY A 460 3.75 -21.59 21.33
C GLY A 460 3.51 -20.30 22.12
N SER A 461 2.25 -19.88 22.29
CA SER A 461 1.86 -18.68 23.03
C SER A 461 0.76 -18.97 24.04
N ILE A 462 0.79 -18.25 25.14
CA ILE A 462 -0.27 -18.25 26.15
C ILE A 462 -0.88 -16.85 26.19
N SER A 463 -2.21 -16.79 26.32
CA SER A 463 -2.95 -15.58 26.55
C SER A 463 -3.91 -15.75 27.74
N ALA A 464 -4.04 -14.71 28.55
CA ALA A 464 -4.98 -14.64 29.64
C ALA A 464 -5.83 -13.38 29.51
N GLY A 465 -7.12 -13.50 29.81
CA GLY A 465 -8.09 -12.41 29.81
C GLY A 465 -8.90 -12.38 31.08
N TYR A 466 -9.16 -11.20 31.58
CA TYR A 466 -10.12 -10.94 32.65
C TYR A 466 -11.07 -9.84 32.21
N PHE A 467 -12.35 -10.10 32.39
CA PHE A 467 -13.43 -9.19 32.04
C PHE A 467 -14.37 -9.10 33.23
N ASP A 468 -14.69 -7.88 33.65
CA ASP A 468 -15.59 -7.60 34.78
C ASP A 468 -16.49 -6.42 34.39
N THR A 469 -17.76 -6.68 34.16
CA THR A 469 -18.77 -5.64 33.91
C THR A 469 -19.80 -5.64 34.96
N ARG A 470 -20.22 -4.45 35.38
CA ARG A 470 -21.36 -4.22 36.26
C ARG A 470 -22.31 -3.25 35.59
N SER A 471 -23.50 -3.63 35.40
CA SER A 471 -24.61 -2.81 34.86
C SER A 471 -25.24 -1.94 35.92
N VAL A 472 -26.07 -0.98 35.53
CA VAL A 472 -26.82 -0.09 36.45
C VAL A 472 -27.78 -0.86 37.32
N ASP A 473 -28.38 -1.92 36.81
CA ASP A 473 -29.22 -2.87 37.56
C ASP A 473 -28.46 -3.77 38.53
N ASP A 474 -27.17 -3.47 38.77
CA ASP A 474 -26.24 -4.22 39.62
C ASP A 474 -25.94 -5.64 39.11
N THR A 475 -26.42 -6.03 37.96
CA THR A 475 -26.02 -7.28 37.32
C THR A 475 -24.52 -7.25 37.02
N ARG A 476 -23.79 -8.21 37.57
CA ARG A 476 -22.32 -8.30 37.37
C ARG A 476 -21.97 -9.55 36.60
N THR A 477 -21.08 -9.40 35.64
CA THR A 477 -20.52 -10.50 34.88
C THR A 477 -18.99 -10.43 34.95
N ARG A 478 -18.39 -11.48 35.50
CA ARG A 478 -16.93 -11.63 35.56
C ARG A 478 -16.51 -12.89 34.80
N LEU A 479 -15.64 -12.71 33.84
CA LEU A 479 -15.14 -13.79 32.99
C LEU A 479 -13.61 -13.85 33.09
N VAL A 480 -13.08 -15.04 33.27
CA VAL A 480 -11.65 -15.35 33.10
C VAL A 480 -11.50 -16.25 31.88
N ASN A 481 -10.58 -15.91 31.00
CA ASN A 481 -10.18 -16.73 29.88
C ASN A 481 -8.68 -17.07 30.01
N LEU A 482 -8.32 -18.32 29.72
CA LEU A 482 -6.96 -18.74 29.53
C LEU A 482 -6.87 -19.49 28.20
N SER A 483 -5.96 -19.14 27.35
CA SER A 483 -5.78 -19.80 26.05
C SER A 483 -4.32 -20.11 25.78
N TRP A 484 -4.08 -21.22 25.12
CA TRP A 484 -2.79 -21.67 24.67
C TRP A 484 -2.87 -22.06 23.19
N ASN A 485 -1.93 -21.55 22.40
CA ASN A 485 -1.82 -21.85 20.98
C ASN A 485 -0.41 -22.39 20.69
N ARG A 486 -0.34 -23.46 19.93
CA ARG A 486 0.92 -24.05 19.50
C ARG A 486 0.84 -24.54 18.07
N SER A 487 1.82 -24.16 17.25
CA SER A 487 1.99 -24.73 15.92
C SER A 487 2.61 -26.12 16.02
N LEU A 488 1.98 -27.08 15.34
CA LEU A 488 2.39 -28.49 15.24
C LEU A 488 2.74 -28.79 13.77
N TRP A 489 3.72 -29.68 13.55
CA TRP A 489 4.04 -30.16 12.20
C TRP A 489 4.12 -29.13 11.11
N GLN A 490 4.81 -28.01 11.35
CA GLN A 490 5.09 -26.88 10.45
C GLN A 490 3.88 -26.09 9.97
N ARG A 491 2.67 -26.64 9.88
CA ARG A 491 1.48 -25.97 9.31
C ARG A 491 0.21 -26.13 10.14
N SER A 492 0.20 -27.01 11.12
CA SER A 492 -0.98 -27.32 11.93
C SER A 492 -0.96 -26.53 13.22
N ASN A 493 -2.12 -26.16 13.73
CA ASN A 493 -2.24 -25.41 14.97
C ASN A 493 -3.14 -26.17 15.96
N LEU A 494 -2.68 -26.28 17.19
CA LEU A 494 -3.46 -26.70 18.33
C LEU A 494 -3.80 -25.48 19.18
N PHE A 495 -5.05 -25.26 19.40
CA PHE A 495 -5.59 -24.22 20.26
C PHE A 495 -6.34 -24.87 21.42
N VAL A 496 -6.02 -24.46 22.64
CA VAL A 496 -6.72 -24.90 23.86
C VAL A 496 -7.17 -23.65 24.60
N SER A 497 -8.43 -23.60 25.01
CA SER A 497 -8.95 -22.50 25.81
C SER A 497 -9.80 -22.98 26.96
N GLY A 498 -9.74 -22.26 28.06
CA GLY A 498 -10.62 -22.41 29.21
C GLY A 498 -11.25 -21.08 29.57
N ASN A 499 -12.54 -21.07 29.77
CA ASN A 499 -13.34 -19.93 30.21
C ASN A 499 -14.03 -20.24 31.51
N ARG A 500 -14.11 -19.27 32.42
CA ARG A 500 -14.84 -19.39 33.66
C ARG A 500 -15.60 -18.11 33.97
N THR A 501 -16.90 -18.23 34.16
CA THR A 501 -17.73 -17.18 34.73
C THR A 501 -17.63 -17.25 36.24
N LEU A 502 -17.20 -16.14 36.88
CA LEU A 502 -16.93 -16.11 38.34
C LEU A 502 -18.22 -15.86 39.15
N ASP A 503 -19.26 -15.33 38.52
CA ASP A 503 -20.56 -15.02 39.16
C ASP A 503 -21.58 -16.13 38.99
N GLY A 504 -21.15 -17.30 38.53
CA GLY A 504 -21.98 -18.47 38.31
C GLY A 504 -21.15 -19.76 38.27
N GLU A 505 -21.82 -20.88 38.08
CA GLU A 505 -21.15 -22.21 38.01
C GLU A 505 -20.60 -22.52 36.61
N GLY A 506 -20.71 -21.56 35.64
CA GLY A 506 -20.32 -21.76 34.25
C GLY A 506 -18.81 -21.80 34.03
N TRP A 507 -18.34 -22.90 33.47
CA TRP A 507 -17.02 -22.96 32.88
C TRP A 507 -17.08 -23.73 31.53
N SER A 508 -16.13 -23.46 30.66
CA SER A 508 -15.94 -24.26 29.45
C SER A 508 -14.46 -24.49 29.17
N VAL A 509 -14.15 -25.67 28.65
CA VAL A 509 -12.82 -25.97 28.13
C VAL A 509 -12.98 -26.47 26.71
N SER A 510 -12.19 -25.95 25.80
CA SER A 510 -12.16 -26.39 24.41
C SER A 510 -10.73 -26.68 23.96
N ALA A 511 -10.62 -27.66 23.09
CA ALA A 511 -9.38 -27.95 22.35
C ALA A 511 -9.73 -28.10 20.88
N GLN A 512 -9.01 -27.38 20.03
CA GLN A 512 -9.21 -27.41 18.59
C GLN A 512 -7.87 -27.65 17.88
N LEU A 513 -7.89 -28.64 16.98
CA LEU A 513 -6.78 -28.94 16.08
C LEU A 513 -7.16 -28.55 14.66
N VAL A 514 -6.32 -27.74 14.02
CA VAL A 514 -6.48 -27.29 12.64
C VAL A 514 -5.36 -27.83 11.79
N LEU A 515 -5.73 -28.60 10.77
CA LEU A 515 -4.84 -29.31 9.85
C LEU A 515 -5.06 -28.79 8.42
N PRO A 516 -4.15 -27.96 7.85
CA PRO A 516 -4.21 -27.63 6.44
C PRO A 516 -3.94 -28.87 5.58
N LEU A 517 -4.83 -29.14 4.63
CA LEU A 517 -4.76 -30.28 3.71
C LEU A 517 -4.54 -29.73 2.28
N GLY A 518 -3.30 -29.83 1.81
CA GLY A 518 -2.91 -29.28 0.51
C GLY A 518 -2.91 -27.75 0.50
N GLN A 519 -3.22 -27.14 -0.65
CA GLN A 519 -3.16 -25.68 -0.84
C GLN A 519 -4.44 -24.95 -0.41
N ARG A 520 -5.60 -25.62 -0.42
CA ARG A 520 -6.92 -24.99 -0.25
C ARG A 520 -7.85 -25.72 0.70
N GLY A 521 -7.44 -26.86 1.23
CA GLY A 521 -8.22 -27.68 2.16
C GLY A 521 -7.81 -27.43 3.60
N THR A 522 -8.76 -27.45 4.52
CA THR A 522 -8.52 -27.36 5.97
C THR A 522 -9.44 -28.35 6.68
N LEU A 523 -8.88 -29.21 7.50
CA LEU A 523 -9.62 -30.08 8.42
C LEU A 523 -9.48 -29.49 9.82
N SER A 524 -10.58 -29.23 10.49
CA SER A 524 -10.61 -28.82 11.89
C SER A 524 -11.36 -29.87 12.72
N SER A 525 -10.81 -30.18 13.89
CA SER A 525 -11.46 -31.00 14.91
C SER A 525 -11.45 -30.23 16.22
N ALA A 526 -12.60 -30.13 16.85
CA ALA A 526 -12.74 -29.45 18.15
C ALA A 526 -13.51 -30.31 19.12
N ILE A 527 -13.10 -30.26 20.38
CA ILE A 527 -13.80 -30.84 21.52
C ILE A 527 -14.06 -29.73 22.52
N GLU A 528 -15.28 -29.61 22.94
CA GLU A 528 -15.70 -28.63 23.95
C GLU A 528 -16.45 -29.37 25.08
N ARG A 529 -16.22 -28.96 26.30
CA ARG A 529 -16.91 -29.44 27.48
C ARG A 529 -17.43 -28.24 28.30
N GLN A 530 -18.71 -28.32 28.62
CA GLN A 530 -19.44 -27.34 29.45
C GLN A 530 -20.19 -28.08 30.56
N PRO A 531 -19.76 -27.99 31.81
CA PRO A 531 -20.42 -28.71 32.89
C PRO A 531 -21.80 -28.20 33.29
N ALA A 532 -22.09 -26.93 33.08
CA ALA A 532 -23.40 -26.35 33.37
C ALA A 532 -24.56 -27.14 32.71
N ASP A 533 -24.31 -27.70 31.53
CA ASP A 533 -25.23 -28.52 30.77
C ASP A 533 -24.89 -30.01 30.85
N GLY A 534 -23.86 -30.40 31.62
CA GLY A 534 -23.29 -31.76 31.68
C GLY A 534 -22.80 -32.32 30.36
N GLY A 535 -22.75 -31.49 29.32
CA GLY A 535 -22.56 -31.89 27.94
C GLY A 535 -21.14 -31.72 27.44
N SER A 536 -20.75 -32.60 26.50
CA SER A 536 -19.58 -32.41 25.66
C SER A 536 -20.02 -32.34 24.21
N ARG A 537 -19.30 -31.54 23.44
CA ARG A 537 -19.53 -31.35 22.01
C ARG A 537 -18.24 -31.69 21.25
N GLN A 538 -18.38 -32.48 20.21
CA GLN A 538 -17.28 -32.85 19.32
C GLN A 538 -17.63 -32.36 17.92
N ARG A 539 -16.79 -31.52 17.35
CA ARG A 539 -16.97 -30.96 16.00
C ARG A 539 -15.86 -31.46 15.07
N LEU A 540 -16.26 -31.89 13.90
CA LEU A 540 -15.35 -32.16 12.79
C LEU A 540 -15.82 -31.35 11.58
N GLU A 541 -14.94 -30.58 11.02
CA GLU A 541 -15.25 -29.73 9.85
C GLU A 541 -14.14 -29.87 8.82
N TYR A 542 -14.53 -30.08 7.58
CA TYR A 542 -13.65 -29.98 6.43
C TYR A 542 -14.10 -28.87 5.52
N ASP A 543 -13.22 -27.91 5.28
CA ASP A 543 -13.42 -26.82 4.34
C ASP A 543 -12.44 -26.93 3.18
N ARG A 544 -12.93 -26.72 1.97
CA ARG A 544 -12.10 -26.53 0.79
C ARG A 544 -12.54 -25.29 0.05
N SER A 545 -11.76 -24.24 0.17
CA SER A 545 -12.00 -22.97 -0.49
C SER A 545 -11.89 -23.08 -2.01
N GLY A 546 -12.79 -22.45 -2.75
CA GLY A 546 -12.69 -22.32 -4.20
C GLY A 546 -11.44 -21.53 -4.60
N PRO A 547 -10.93 -21.70 -5.84
CA PRO A 547 -9.85 -20.87 -6.36
C PRO A 547 -10.26 -19.39 -6.37
N ILE A 548 -9.28 -18.50 -6.25
CA ILE A 548 -9.54 -17.04 -6.29
C ILE A 548 -9.99 -16.63 -7.70
N GLU A 549 -9.44 -17.30 -8.71
CA GLU A 549 -9.76 -17.09 -10.13
C GLU A 549 -11.18 -17.53 -10.48
N GLY A 550 -11.79 -18.41 -9.68
CA GLY A 550 -13.12 -18.98 -9.91
C GLY A 550 -13.12 -20.48 -9.82
N GLY A 551 -14.25 -21.08 -9.50
CA GLY A 551 -14.41 -22.53 -9.38
C GLY A 551 -15.15 -22.96 -8.12
N LEU A 552 -15.10 -24.24 -7.82
CA LEU A 552 -15.84 -24.88 -6.76
C LEU A 552 -15.09 -24.88 -5.43
N GLY A 553 -15.80 -24.57 -4.35
CA GLY A 553 -15.46 -24.79 -2.96
C GLY A 553 -16.56 -25.58 -2.26
N TRP A 554 -16.25 -26.22 -1.14
CA TRP A 554 -17.23 -26.91 -0.33
C TRP A 554 -16.84 -26.96 1.13
N ARG A 555 -17.84 -27.05 2.01
CA ARG A 555 -17.69 -27.25 3.46
C ARG A 555 -18.58 -28.39 3.92
N LEU A 556 -18.01 -29.25 4.75
CA LEU A 556 -18.71 -30.36 5.41
C LEU A 556 -18.46 -30.26 6.90
N GLY A 557 -19.51 -30.29 7.72
CA GLY A 557 -19.40 -30.22 9.17
C GLY A 557 -20.32 -31.23 9.84
N TYR A 558 -19.80 -31.85 10.89
CA TYR A 558 -20.54 -32.69 11.80
C TYR A 558 -20.20 -32.35 13.23
N ASP A 559 -21.22 -32.12 14.02
CA ASP A 559 -21.13 -31.72 15.42
C ASP A 559 -21.96 -32.73 16.25
N ARG A 560 -21.27 -33.49 17.06
CA ARG A 560 -21.86 -34.49 17.96
C ARG A 560 -21.99 -33.90 19.35
N ALA A 561 -23.21 -33.85 19.87
CA ALA A 561 -23.50 -33.42 21.22
C ALA A 561 -23.76 -34.65 22.13
N SER A 562 -23.16 -34.67 23.32
CA SER A 562 -23.48 -35.73 24.30
C SER A 562 -24.88 -35.52 24.93
N GLN A 563 -25.33 -34.31 24.97
CA GLN A 563 -26.67 -33.89 25.33
C GLN A 563 -27.25 -33.00 24.24
N GLY A 564 -28.51 -33.27 23.85
CA GLY A 564 -29.14 -32.58 22.71
C GLY A 564 -28.99 -33.38 21.40
N LYS A 565 -29.13 -32.65 20.29
CA LYS A 565 -29.13 -33.24 18.94
C LYS A 565 -27.82 -32.97 18.23
N ASP A 566 -27.40 -33.94 17.45
CA ASP A 566 -26.24 -33.81 16.56
C ASP A 566 -26.61 -32.82 15.45
N TYR A 567 -25.64 -31.96 15.08
CA TYR A 567 -25.77 -30.96 14.02
C TYR A 567 -24.92 -31.35 12.82
N ARG A 568 -25.43 -31.14 11.63
CA ARG A 568 -24.79 -31.44 10.35
C ARG A 568 -24.87 -30.23 9.45
N GLN A 569 -23.83 -30.00 8.68
CA GLN A 569 -23.81 -28.99 7.63
C GLN A 569 -23.09 -29.48 6.38
N ALA A 570 -23.61 -29.08 5.24
CA ALA A 570 -22.94 -29.24 3.96
C ALA A 570 -23.20 -27.99 3.11
N GLU A 571 -22.17 -27.46 2.51
CA GLU A 571 -22.22 -26.27 1.67
C GLU A 571 -21.41 -26.53 0.41
N LEU A 572 -21.93 -26.08 -0.73
CA LEU A 572 -21.24 -26.02 -2.00
C LEU A 572 -21.23 -24.56 -2.44
N SER A 573 -20.07 -24.05 -2.78
CA SER A 573 -19.89 -22.71 -3.31
C SER A 573 -19.31 -22.77 -4.71
N TRP A 574 -19.82 -21.93 -5.61
CA TRP A 574 -19.26 -21.75 -6.93
C TRP A 574 -18.99 -20.28 -7.17
N ARG A 575 -17.74 -19.98 -7.49
CA ARG A 575 -17.30 -18.64 -7.83
C ARG A 575 -17.11 -18.54 -9.33
N GLY A 576 -18.01 -17.83 -10.00
CA GLY A 576 -17.88 -17.46 -11.39
C GLY A 576 -17.28 -16.06 -11.56
N ASP A 577 -17.09 -15.61 -12.79
CA ASP A 577 -16.57 -14.26 -13.08
C ASP A 577 -17.61 -13.18 -12.81
N ARG A 578 -18.90 -13.50 -12.99
CA ARG A 578 -20.02 -12.56 -12.92
C ARG A 578 -20.90 -12.72 -11.69
N VAL A 579 -20.90 -13.88 -11.07
CA VAL A 579 -21.77 -14.25 -9.94
C VAL A 579 -21.04 -15.23 -9.03
N GLU A 580 -21.29 -15.11 -7.74
CA GLU A 580 -20.91 -16.14 -6.77
C GLU A 580 -22.19 -16.77 -6.21
N THR A 581 -22.27 -18.10 -6.21
CA THR A 581 -23.43 -18.84 -5.70
C THR A 581 -22.98 -19.78 -4.59
N ARG A 582 -23.84 -19.89 -3.58
CA ARG A 582 -23.70 -20.82 -2.47
C ARG A 582 -25.01 -21.53 -2.24
N VAL A 583 -24.94 -22.84 -2.02
CA VAL A 583 -26.09 -23.65 -1.64
C VAL A 583 -25.69 -24.55 -0.48
N GLY A 584 -26.58 -24.76 0.45
CA GLY A 584 -26.26 -25.55 1.60
C GLY A 584 -27.45 -26.12 2.33
N ILE A 585 -27.10 -27.03 3.22
CA ILE A 585 -28.02 -27.67 4.14
C ILE A 585 -27.38 -27.69 5.52
N PHE A 586 -28.13 -27.36 6.54
CA PHE A 586 -27.68 -27.46 7.92
C PHE A 586 -28.85 -27.79 8.87
N GLY A 587 -28.50 -28.29 10.04
CA GLY A 587 -29.46 -28.56 11.09
C GLY A 587 -29.30 -29.91 11.77
N ASP A 588 -30.30 -30.29 12.53
CA ASP A 588 -30.43 -31.56 13.19
C ASP A 588 -31.44 -32.50 12.45
N ARG A 589 -31.79 -33.63 13.05
CA ARG A 589 -32.73 -34.61 12.45
C ARG A 589 -34.14 -34.07 12.29
N ASP A 590 -34.55 -33.15 13.18
CA ASP A 590 -35.93 -32.66 13.25
C ASP A 590 -36.07 -31.25 12.63
N ASN A 591 -34.94 -30.49 12.56
CA ASN A 591 -34.93 -29.12 12.02
C ASN A 591 -33.80 -29.00 11.01
N THR A 592 -34.13 -29.25 9.77
CA THR A 592 -33.21 -29.15 8.65
C THR A 592 -33.54 -27.90 7.84
N THR A 593 -32.55 -27.06 7.59
CA THR A 593 -32.65 -25.87 6.76
C THR A 593 -31.88 -26.05 5.46
N TRP A 594 -32.56 -25.84 4.35
CA TRP A 594 -31.94 -25.69 3.03
C TRP A 594 -31.85 -24.22 2.70
N TRP A 595 -30.75 -23.80 2.13
CA TRP A 595 -30.60 -22.42 1.72
C TRP A 595 -29.81 -22.28 0.44
N GLY A 596 -30.01 -21.16 -0.24
CA GLY A 596 -29.26 -20.79 -1.42
C GLY A 596 -29.05 -19.29 -1.47
N GLU A 597 -27.92 -18.89 -2.00
CA GLU A 597 -27.50 -17.50 -2.12
C GLU A 597 -26.83 -17.28 -3.49
N ALA A 598 -27.09 -16.11 -4.07
CA ALA A 598 -26.44 -15.65 -5.28
C ALA A 598 -26.09 -14.17 -5.15
N THR A 599 -24.80 -13.86 -5.23
CA THR A 599 -24.29 -12.49 -5.09
C THR A 599 -23.61 -12.03 -6.36
N GLY A 600 -23.76 -10.74 -6.67
CA GLY A 600 -23.13 -10.15 -7.85
C GLY A 600 -23.33 -8.65 -7.91
N ALA A 601 -22.91 -8.08 -9.03
CA ALA A 601 -23.02 -6.66 -9.33
C ALA A 601 -23.34 -6.41 -10.79
N VAL A 602 -24.09 -5.35 -11.04
CA VAL A 602 -24.32 -4.76 -12.36
C VAL A 602 -23.62 -3.41 -12.37
N VAL A 603 -22.71 -3.19 -13.30
CA VAL A 603 -21.93 -1.95 -13.42
C VAL A 603 -22.27 -1.28 -14.75
N ALA A 604 -22.68 -0.03 -14.69
CA ALA A 604 -22.86 0.83 -15.87
C ALA A 604 -21.75 1.88 -15.90
N MET A 605 -20.80 1.73 -16.82
CA MET A 605 -19.63 2.60 -16.93
C MET A 605 -19.03 2.52 -18.33
N GLY A 606 -18.48 3.64 -18.84
CA GLY A 606 -17.80 3.68 -20.13
C GLY A 606 -18.70 3.45 -21.34
N GLY A 607 -20.03 3.63 -21.19
CA GLY A 607 -21.02 3.36 -22.25
C GLY A 607 -21.56 1.93 -22.25
N ASP A 608 -21.05 1.06 -21.37
CA ASP A 608 -21.42 -0.35 -21.28
C ASP A 608 -22.09 -0.71 -19.96
N VAL A 609 -22.80 -1.86 -19.98
CA VAL A 609 -23.34 -2.52 -18.80
C VAL A 609 -22.69 -3.87 -18.65
N LEU A 610 -22.01 -4.06 -17.54
CA LEU A 610 -21.19 -5.21 -17.22
C LEU A 610 -21.74 -5.96 -16.01
N LEU A 611 -21.64 -7.27 -16.03
CA LEU A 611 -21.95 -8.12 -14.87
C LEU A 611 -20.63 -8.51 -14.19
N SER A 612 -20.63 -8.47 -12.86
CA SER A 612 -19.46 -8.80 -12.04
C SER A 612 -19.88 -9.52 -10.77
N ARG A 613 -18.90 -10.11 -10.09
CA ARG A 613 -19.02 -10.41 -8.67
C ARG A 613 -19.26 -9.12 -7.87
N GLN A 614 -19.78 -9.24 -6.67
CA GLN A 614 -20.04 -8.11 -5.78
C GLN A 614 -18.81 -7.20 -5.63
N ILE A 615 -19.03 -5.90 -5.73
CA ILE A 615 -18.01 -4.86 -5.66
C ILE A 615 -18.22 -4.07 -4.36
N ASN A 616 -17.35 -4.30 -3.39
CA ASN A 616 -17.51 -3.70 -2.06
C ASN A 616 -16.99 -2.26 -2.00
N ASP A 617 -15.96 -1.91 -2.77
CA ASP A 617 -15.33 -0.59 -2.71
C ASP A 617 -14.93 -0.10 -4.11
N ALA A 618 -13.65 0.17 -4.35
CA ALA A 618 -13.15 0.65 -5.61
C ALA A 618 -12.92 -0.48 -6.63
N PHE A 619 -13.02 -0.14 -7.92
CA PHE A 619 -12.80 -1.08 -9.01
C PHE A 619 -12.19 -0.38 -10.24
N VAL A 620 -11.66 -1.18 -11.17
CA VAL A 620 -11.12 -0.68 -12.44
C VAL A 620 -11.78 -1.44 -13.60
N LEU A 621 -12.27 -0.70 -14.58
CA LEU A 621 -12.65 -1.24 -15.87
C LEU A 621 -11.51 -1.02 -16.85
N VAL A 622 -10.89 -2.09 -17.32
CA VAL A 622 -9.86 -2.06 -18.36
C VAL A 622 -10.52 -2.14 -19.71
N SER A 623 -10.12 -1.28 -20.64
CA SER A 623 -10.57 -1.29 -22.05
C SER A 623 -9.36 -1.39 -22.98
N THR A 624 -9.42 -2.32 -23.91
CA THR A 624 -8.47 -2.50 -25.01
C THR A 624 -9.01 -1.98 -26.34
N GLU A 625 -10.03 -1.11 -26.25
CA GLU A 625 -10.68 -0.45 -27.39
C GLU A 625 -11.20 -1.44 -28.45
N GLY A 626 -11.90 -2.48 -27.99
CA GLY A 626 -12.56 -3.47 -28.82
C GLY A 626 -11.77 -4.73 -29.12
N GLN A 627 -10.55 -4.85 -28.58
CA GLN A 627 -9.77 -6.08 -28.77
C GLN A 627 -10.07 -7.10 -27.66
N ALA A 628 -10.59 -8.25 -28.08
CA ALA A 628 -10.95 -9.36 -27.21
C ALA A 628 -9.76 -10.24 -26.84
N ASP A 629 -9.96 -11.07 -25.82
CA ASP A 629 -9.05 -12.15 -25.38
C ASP A 629 -7.65 -11.70 -24.96
N ILE A 630 -7.50 -10.42 -24.55
CA ILE A 630 -6.23 -9.90 -24.04
C ILE A 630 -6.16 -10.12 -22.53
N PRO A 631 -5.13 -10.81 -22.03
CA PRO A 631 -4.98 -11.02 -20.57
C PRO A 631 -4.73 -9.71 -19.85
N VAL A 632 -5.53 -9.46 -18.81
CA VAL A 632 -5.40 -8.29 -17.92
C VAL A 632 -4.73 -8.69 -16.62
N LYS A 633 -3.75 -7.91 -16.21
CA LYS A 633 -2.97 -8.10 -14.97
C LYS A 633 -3.26 -6.97 -13.99
N TYR A 634 -3.46 -7.35 -12.73
CA TYR A 634 -3.47 -6.44 -11.58
C TYR A 634 -2.28 -6.79 -10.71
N GLU A 635 -1.42 -5.81 -10.45
CA GLU A 635 -0.07 -6.02 -9.94
C GLU A 635 0.71 -6.98 -10.88
N HIS A 636 1.06 -8.16 -10.43
CA HIS A 636 1.77 -9.17 -11.25
C HIS A 636 0.88 -10.38 -11.61
N ARG A 637 -0.41 -10.30 -11.27
CA ARG A 637 -1.33 -11.43 -11.36
C ARG A 637 -2.35 -11.23 -12.48
N THR A 638 -2.53 -12.21 -13.32
CA THR A 638 -3.61 -12.24 -14.31
C THR A 638 -4.95 -12.39 -13.60
N ILE A 639 -5.89 -11.48 -13.90
CA ILE A 639 -7.23 -11.44 -13.29
C ILE A 639 -8.27 -12.04 -14.23
N GLY A 640 -8.10 -11.87 -15.53
CA GLY A 640 -9.01 -12.35 -16.55
C GLY A 640 -8.54 -11.93 -17.93
N ARG A 641 -9.44 -12.03 -18.92
CA ARG A 641 -9.20 -11.63 -20.29
C ARG A 641 -10.30 -10.67 -20.72
N THR A 642 -10.01 -9.76 -21.65
CA THR A 642 -11.00 -8.85 -22.21
C THR A 642 -12.06 -9.64 -22.99
N ASP A 643 -13.32 -9.19 -22.85
CA ASP A 643 -14.47 -9.73 -23.58
C ASP A 643 -14.48 -9.29 -25.05
N ASP A 644 -15.56 -9.65 -25.79
CA ASP A 644 -15.71 -9.33 -27.21
C ASP A 644 -15.76 -7.82 -27.50
N ARG A 645 -15.94 -6.99 -26.48
CA ARG A 645 -15.90 -5.52 -26.54
C ARG A 645 -14.57 -4.94 -26.10
N GLY A 646 -13.62 -5.80 -25.74
CA GLY A 646 -12.32 -5.38 -25.23
C GLY A 646 -12.35 -4.94 -23.78
N HIS A 647 -13.32 -5.40 -22.97
CA HIS A 647 -13.47 -4.99 -21.58
C HIS A 647 -13.14 -6.11 -20.59
N GLN A 648 -12.43 -5.76 -19.55
CA GLN A 648 -12.20 -6.62 -18.37
C GLN A 648 -12.35 -5.82 -17.09
N LEU A 649 -13.23 -6.26 -16.21
CA LEU A 649 -13.44 -5.61 -14.91
C LEU A 649 -12.54 -6.24 -13.83
N ILE A 650 -11.90 -5.38 -13.05
CA ILE A 650 -11.16 -5.74 -11.83
C ILE A 650 -12.02 -5.30 -10.64
N PRO A 651 -12.80 -6.19 -10.01
CA PRO A 651 -13.86 -5.80 -9.05
C PRO A 651 -13.36 -5.45 -7.65
N TRP A 652 -12.07 -5.52 -7.42
CA TRP A 652 -11.46 -5.18 -6.12
C TRP A 652 -10.15 -4.44 -6.32
N VAL A 653 -10.12 -3.19 -6.00
CA VAL A 653 -8.91 -2.37 -5.97
C VAL A 653 -8.88 -1.68 -4.60
N THR A 654 -7.72 -1.65 -3.97
CA THR A 654 -7.57 -0.91 -2.71
C THR A 654 -7.66 0.58 -3.00
N PRO A 655 -8.64 1.29 -2.44
CA PRO A 655 -8.79 2.71 -2.69
C PRO A 655 -7.61 3.50 -2.16
N TRP A 656 -7.29 4.62 -2.82
CA TRP A 656 -6.21 5.55 -2.48
C TRP A 656 -4.78 5.00 -2.60
N TYR A 657 -4.60 3.69 -2.74
CA TYR A 657 -3.30 3.07 -3.00
C TYR A 657 -2.98 3.07 -4.48
N GLN A 658 -1.71 3.33 -4.79
CA GLN A 658 -1.21 3.17 -6.14
C GLN A 658 -1.00 1.69 -6.45
N ALA A 659 -1.75 1.19 -7.41
CA ALA A 659 -1.64 -0.18 -7.93
C ALA A 659 -1.16 -0.14 -9.39
N MET A 660 -0.56 -1.23 -9.86
CA MET A 660 -0.15 -1.38 -11.26
C MET A 660 -1.14 -2.25 -12.00
N VAL A 661 -1.75 -1.71 -13.04
CA VAL A 661 -2.61 -2.45 -13.97
C VAL A 661 -1.88 -2.60 -15.30
N GLY A 662 -2.02 -3.73 -15.95
CA GLY A 662 -1.38 -3.98 -17.24
C GLY A 662 -2.10 -5.02 -18.07
N ILE A 663 -1.70 -5.09 -19.33
CA ILE A 663 -2.11 -6.13 -20.28
C ILE A 663 -0.92 -6.99 -20.67
N ASP A 664 -1.19 -8.23 -21.05
CA ASP A 664 -0.16 -9.13 -21.57
C ASP A 664 -0.22 -9.18 -23.10
N THR A 665 0.84 -8.68 -23.72
CA THR A 665 0.92 -8.61 -25.19
C THR A 665 1.62 -9.80 -25.82
N MET A 666 2.11 -10.78 -25.02
CA MET A 666 2.85 -11.93 -25.55
C MET A 666 2.02 -12.82 -26.50
N GLY A 667 0.71 -12.78 -26.37
CA GLY A 667 -0.21 -13.55 -27.23
C GLY A 667 -0.83 -12.74 -28.36
N LEU A 668 -0.47 -11.46 -28.53
CA LEU A 668 -1.00 -10.66 -29.62
C LEU A 668 -0.46 -11.13 -30.98
N PRO A 669 -1.31 -11.13 -32.03
CA PRO A 669 -0.84 -11.32 -33.40
C PRO A 669 0.26 -10.31 -33.76
N PRO A 670 1.17 -10.65 -34.68
CA PRO A 670 2.28 -9.77 -35.05
C PRO A 670 1.82 -8.43 -35.65
N ASP A 671 0.61 -8.36 -36.16
CA ASP A 671 -0.05 -7.17 -36.69
C ASP A 671 -0.78 -6.33 -35.65
N MET A 672 -0.65 -6.66 -34.38
CA MET A 672 -1.24 -5.89 -33.29
C MET A 672 -0.18 -5.26 -32.39
N GLN A 673 -0.37 -4.00 -32.07
CA GLN A 673 0.51 -3.24 -31.18
C GLN A 673 -0.31 -2.57 -30.07
N ALA A 674 0.25 -2.56 -28.86
CA ALA A 674 -0.30 -1.82 -27.73
C ALA A 674 0.52 -0.54 -27.50
N GLU A 675 -0.15 0.60 -27.41
CA GLU A 675 0.52 1.88 -27.08
C GLU A 675 1.18 1.83 -25.70
N ARG A 676 0.48 1.19 -24.75
CA ARG A 676 0.94 1.03 -23.37
C ARG A 676 0.57 -0.33 -22.86
N VAL A 677 1.47 -0.95 -22.11
CA VAL A 677 1.25 -2.29 -21.55
C VAL A 677 1.07 -2.27 -20.04
N ARG A 678 1.42 -1.15 -19.36
CA ARG A 678 1.28 -0.99 -17.91
C ARG A 678 1.04 0.47 -17.56
N GLN A 679 0.14 0.70 -16.59
CA GLN A 679 -0.13 2.03 -16.05
C GLN A 679 -0.37 1.94 -14.54
N PRO A 680 0.18 2.87 -13.74
CA PRO A 680 -0.21 3.01 -12.35
C PRO A 680 -1.61 3.61 -12.25
N VAL A 681 -2.38 3.18 -11.27
CA VAL A 681 -3.70 3.71 -10.96
C VAL A 681 -3.86 3.82 -9.44
N SER A 682 -4.50 4.90 -9.01
CA SER A 682 -5.07 5.03 -7.68
C SER A 682 -6.54 5.40 -7.85
N VAL A 683 -7.45 4.67 -7.22
CA VAL A 683 -8.90 4.85 -7.40
C VAL A 683 -9.51 5.39 -6.11
N ARG A 684 -10.45 6.32 -6.22
CA ARG A 684 -11.19 6.84 -5.05
C ARG A 684 -12.10 5.77 -4.46
N ALA A 685 -12.24 5.79 -3.14
CA ALA A 685 -13.12 4.86 -2.44
C ALA A 685 -14.55 4.89 -2.98
N GLY A 686 -15.15 3.72 -3.12
CA GLY A 686 -16.51 3.53 -3.62
C GLY A 686 -16.73 3.85 -5.10
N SER A 687 -15.67 4.14 -5.87
CA SER A 687 -15.78 4.53 -7.27
C SER A 687 -15.13 3.53 -8.22
N GLY A 688 -15.42 3.67 -9.51
CA GLY A 688 -14.76 2.95 -10.59
C GLY A 688 -13.90 3.87 -11.45
N TYR A 689 -12.86 3.33 -12.06
CA TYR A 689 -12.02 4.04 -13.02
C TYR A 689 -11.92 3.28 -14.34
N LEU A 690 -12.12 3.98 -15.47
CA LEU A 690 -11.94 3.42 -16.81
C LEU A 690 -10.50 3.63 -17.26
N MET A 691 -9.75 2.53 -17.33
CA MET A 691 -8.36 2.53 -17.78
C MET A 691 -8.28 2.01 -19.21
N ARG A 692 -7.68 2.80 -20.09
CA ARG A 692 -7.55 2.46 -21.50
C ARG A 692 -6.15 2.00 -21.82
N PHE A 693 -6.07 0.88 -22.51
CA PHE A 693 -4.89 0.34 -23.15
C PHE A 693 -5.19 0.20 -24.64
N PRO A 694 -5.00 1.26 -25.44
CA PRO A 694 -5.28 1.19 -26.86
C PRO A 694 -4.44 0.08 -27.48
N VAL A 695 -5.12 -0.91 -28.06
CA VAL A 695 -4.53 -1.98 -28.85
C VAL A 695 -5.11 -1.85 -30.26
N TYR A 696 -4.25 -1.56 -31.19
CA TYR A 696 -4.64 -1.33 -32.57
C TYR A 696 -3.85 -2.22 -33.52
N ARG A 697 -4.47 -2.46 -34.65
CA ARG A 697 -3.85 -3.22 -35.73
C ARG A 697 -2.86 -2.33 -36.48
N VAL A 698 -1.64 -2.81 -36.64
CA VAL A 698 -0.62 -2.19 -37.48
C VAL A 698 -0.38 -3.04 -38.68
N ARG A 699 -0.20 -2.43 -39.83
CA ARG A 699 0.22 -3.16 -41.02
C ARG A 699 1.72 -3.38 -40.94
N VAL A 700 2.11 -4.63 -40.80
CA VAL A 700 3.49 -5.06 -40.81
C VAL A 700 3.74 -5.79 -42.14
N ALA A 701 4.76 -5.42 -42.84
CA ALA A 701 5.14 -6.15 -44.03
C ALA A 701 6.66 -6.23 -44.24
N GLY A 702 7.11 -7.38 -44.67
CA GLY A 702 8.40 -7.52 -45.33
C GLY A 702 8.26 -7.16 -46.80
N ILE A 703 8.88 -6.09 -47.23
CA ILE A 703 8.80 -5.57 -48.58
C ILE A 703 10.06 -5.98 -49.32
N ARG A 704 9.91 -6.45 -50.58
CA ARG A 704 11.01 -6.77 -51.42
C ARG A 704 11.31 -5.59 -52.37
N LEU A 705 12.54 -5.14 -52.33
CA LEU A 705 13.00 -4.02 -53.14
C LEU A 705 14.01 -4.48 -54.20
N GLU A 706 13.85 -4.01 -55.42
CA GLU A 706 14.77 -4.25 -56.54
C GLU A 706 15.29 -2.94 -57.13
N MET A 707 16.51 -2.95 -57.58
CA MET A 707 17.08 -1.85 -58.34
C MET A 707 16.44 -1.78 -59.74
N ALA A 708 16.60 -0.68 -60.46
CA ALA A 708 16.09 -0.50 -61.79
C ALA A 708 16.56 -1.57 -62.80
N ASN A 709 17.69 -2.23 -62.55
CA ASN A 709 18.22 -3.32 -63.37
C ASN A 709 17.65 -4.70 -63.02
N GLY A 710 16.72 -4.80 -62.02
CA GLY A 710 16.08 -6.05 -61.60
C GLY A 710 16.94 -6.86 -60.57
N GLU A 711 18.04 -6.32 -60.10
CA GLU A 711 18.80 -6.94 -59.01
C GLU A 711 18.24 -6.49 -57.66
N PRO A 712 18.29 -7.36 -56.63
CA PRO A 712 17.88 -6.95 -55.26
C PRO A 712 18.65 -5.71 -54.78
N VAL A 713 17.99 -4.82 -54.04
CA VAL A 713 18.66 -3.70 -53.37
C VAL A 713 19.77 -4.24 -52.46
N PRO A 714 20.98 -3.68 -52.54
CA PRO A 714 22.16 -4.20 -51.81
C PRO A 714 21.92 -4.33 -50.27
N LEU A 715 22.42 -5.40 -49.72
CA LEU A 715 22.40 -5.64 -48.24
C LEU A 715 23.06 -4.46 -47.52
N GLY A 716 22.39 -4.02 -46.42
CA GLY A 716 22.86 -2.90 -45.62
C GLY A 716 22.50 -1.52 -46.16
N SER A 717 21.72 -1.44 -47.25
CA SER A 717 21.03 -0.19 -47.65
C SER A 717 20.08 0.25 -46.54
N LEU A 718 19.86 1.55 -46.38
CA LEU A 718 18.96 2.12 -45.40
C LEU A 718 17.67 2.59 -46.11
N ALA A 719 16.54 2.02 -45.78
CA ALA A 719 15.23 2.46 -46.26
C ALA A 719 14.58 3.35 -45.19
N VAL A 720 14.07 4.52 -45.62
CA VAL A 720 13.45 5.52 -44.77
C VAL A 720 12.07 5.81 -45.29
N LEU A 721 11.01 5.65 -44.48
CA LEU A 721 9.65 6.12 -44.78
C LEU A 721 9.62 7.64 -44.69
N THR A 722 9.17 8.31 -45.78
CA THR A 722 9.16 9.78 -45.84
C THR A 722 8.18 10.41 -44.90
N ASP A 723 7.04 9.80 -44.65
CA ASP A 723 5.95 10.35 -43.85
C ASP A 723 6.19 10.18 -42.35
N SER A 724 6.67 9.01 -41.94
CA SER A 724 6.90 8.70 -40.50
C SER A 724 8.35 8.91 -40.05
N GLY A 725 9.30 8.97 -41.00
CA GLY A 725 10.73 8.99 -40.70
C GLY A 725 11.27 7.65 -40.16
N ALA A 726 10.49 6.59 -40.16
CA ALA A 726 10.91 5.27 -39.70
C ALA A 726 12.00 4.71 -40.63
N GLN A 727 13.04 4.12 -40.02
CA GLN A 727 14.19 3.61 -40.76
C GLN A 727 14.35 2.10 -40.55
N ALA A 728 14.62 1.39 -41.62
CA ALA A 728 14.93 -0.03 -41.54
C ALA A 728 16.08 -0.42 -42.49
N PRO A 729 17.00 -1.31 -42.07
CA PRO A 729 18.04 -1.83 -42.94
C PRO A 729 17.46 -2.82 -43.96
N VAL A 730 17.94 -2.77 -45.17
CA VAL A 730 17.64 -3.77 -46.20
C VAL A 730 18.48 -5.03 -45.93
N GLY A 731 17.80 -6.16 -45.81
CA GLY A 731 18.37 -7.49 -45.60
C GLY A 731 18.75 -8.20 -46.90
N TYR A 732 18.90 -9.54 -46.80
CA TYR A 732 19.15 -10.38 -47.98
C TYR A 732 17.99 -10.30 -48.97
N ASP A 733 18.30 -10.49 -50.25
CA ASP A 733 17.34 -10.49 -51.37
C ASP A 733 16.49 -9.21 -51.49
N GLY A 734 17.01 -8.08 -51.00
CA GLY A 734 16.32 -6.79 -51.02
C GLY A 734 15.15 -6.69 -50.03
N LEU A 735 15.06 -7.57 -49.04
CA LEU A 735 14.00 -7.59 -48.05
C LEU A 735 14.21 -6.49 -47.01
N VAL A 736 13.22 -5.63 -46.83
CA VAL A 736 13.12 -4.65 -45.74
C VAL A 736 11.84 -4.86 -44.96
N TYR A 737 11.91 -4.71 -43.63
CA TYR A 737 10.79 -4.93 -42.73
C TYR A 737 10.42 -3.63 -42.02
N PHE A 738 9.12 -3.28 -42.07
CA PHE A 738 8.56 -2.16 -41.34
C PHE A 738 7.38 -2.63 -40.48
N GLU A 739 7.29 -2.07 -39.26
CA GLU A 739 6.24 -2.41 -38.28
C GLU A 739 4.97 -1.57 -38.43
N GLN A 740 5.06 -0.42 -39.13
CA GLN A 740 3.93 0.48 -39.36
C GLN A 740 3.96 0.96 -40.81
N LEU A 741 3.01 0.55 -41.57
CA LEU A 741 2.87 0.92 -42.98
C LEU A 741 1.44 1.35 -43.28
N SER A 742 1.28 2.45 -43.99
CA SER A 742 0.03 2.90 -44.58
C SER A 742 -0.21 2.18 -45.93
N GLU A 743 -1.40 2.35 -46.50
CA GLU A 743 -1.75 1.74 -47.76
C GLU A 743 -0.87 2.26 -48.91
N HIS A 744 -0.57 3.55 -48.87
CA HIS A 744 0.35 4.22 -49.77
C HIS A 744 1.51 4.78 -48.96
N GLU A 745 2.73 4.41 -49.27
CA GLU A 745 3.94 4.86 -48.63
C GLU A 745 5.00 5.23 -49.63
N HIS A 746 5.82 6.18 -49.28
CA HIS A 746 6.96 6.60 -50.05
C HIS A 746 8.25 6.37 -49.26
N LEU A 747 9.17 5.60 -49.86
CA LEU A 747 10.46 5.29 -49.27
C LEU A 747 11.61 5.94 -50.01
N ILE A 748 12.55 6.45 -49.25
CA ILE A 748 13.88 6.80 -49.79
C ILE A 748 14.84 5.69 -49.32
N VAL A 749 15.47 5.03 -50.31
CA VAL A 749 16.43 3.98 -50.04
C VAL A 749 17.81 4.49 -50.38
N THR A 750 18.72 4.49 -49.41
CA THR A 750 20.14 4.87 -49.58
C THR A 750 21.00 3.64 -49.52
N THR A 751 21.69 3.35 -50.61
CA THR A 751 22.62 2.23 -50.71
C THR A 751 23.95 2.49 -49.95
N PRO A 752 24.74 1.48 -49.61
CA PRO A 752 26.03 1.66 -48.94
C PRO A 752 27.02 2.51 -49.73
N ASN A 753 26.84 2.59 -51.04
CA ASN A 753 27.66 3.42 -51.93
C ASN A 753 27.20 4.88 -52.03
N GLY A 754 26.16 5.27 -51.27
CA GLY A 754 25.63 6.63 -51.21
C GLY A 754 24.64 6.99 -52.35
N HIS A 755 24.20 6.05 -53.17
CA HIS A 755 23.15 6.28 -54.16
C HIS A 755 21.79 6.23 -53.49
N ALA A 756 21.00 7.26 -53.63
CA ALA A 756 19.63 7.31 -53.13
C ALA A 756 18.65 7.05 -54.31
N CYS A 757 17.56 6.30 -54.04
CA CYS A 757 16.47 6.08 -54.97
C CYS A 757 15.13 6.12 -54.23
N ASP A 758 14.10 6.45 -54.97
CA ASP A 758 12.73 6.58 -54.49
C ASP A 758 11.94 5.32 -54.80
N VAL A 759 11.07 4.92 -53.90
CA VAL A 759 10.18 3.79 -54.08
C VAL A 759 8.76 4.18 -53.61
N GLU A 760 7.82 4.11 -54.51
CA GLU A 760 6.39 4.21 -54.18
C GLU A 760 5.84 2.82 -53.85
N LEU A 761 5.25 2.67 -52.68
CA LEU A 761 4.60 1.45 -52.24
C LEU A 761 3.10 1.63 -52.31
N THR A 762 2.44 0.68 -52.94
CA THR A 762 1.00 0.49 -52.81
C THR A 762 0.78 -0.92 -52.26
N LEU A 763 0.35 -0.99 -51.02
CA LEU A 763 0.12 -2.27 -50.34
C LEU A 763 -1.29 -2.74 -50.65
N PRO A 764 -1.51 -4.04 -50.96
CA PRO A 764 -2.85 -4.60 -51.19
C PRO A 764 -3.71 -4.47 -49.94
N GLU A 765 -5.01 -4.26 -50.13
CA GLU A 765 -5.99 -4.21 -49.02
C GLU A 765 -6.09 -5.52 -48.25
N ASP A 766 -5.57 -6.63 -48.76
CA ASP A 766 -5.69 -7.98 -48.17
C ASP A 766 -4.77 -8.12 -46.96
N ASP A 767 -5.37 -8.52 -45.83
CA ASP A 767 -4.76 -8.64 -44.51
C ASP A 767 -3.76 -9.82 -44.39
N ASP A 768 -3.35 -10.47 -45.47
CA ASP A 768 -2.42 -11.61 -45.41
C ASP A 768 -0.97 -11.13 -45.20
N THR A 769 -0.65 -10.81 -43.95
CA THR A 769 0.71 -10.44 -43.49
C THR A 769 1.80 -11.49 -43.79
N ARG A 770 1.44 -12.66 -44.30
CA ARG A 770 2.37 -13.73 -44.70
C ARG A 770 2.95 -13.53 -46.09
N ARG A 771 2.40 -12.65 -46.90
CA ARG A 771 2.91 -12.37 -48.24
C ARG A 771 3.85 -11.18 -48.18
N THR A 772 5.02 -11.36 -48.75
CA THR A 772 5.98 -10.26 -48.94
C THR A 772 5.58 -9.52 -50.23
N PRO A 773 4.96 -8.33 -50.13
CA PRO A 773 4.59 -7.60 -51.31
C PRO A 773 5.81 -7.12 -52.10
N GLY A 774 5.68 -7.02 -53.40
CA GLY A 774 6.77 -6.65 -54.27
C GLY A 774 7.12 -7.72 -55.28
N PRO A 775 8.20 -7.59 -56.07
CA PRO A 775 9.24 -6.57 -55.86
C PRO A 775 8.80 -5.16 -56.28
N TYR A 776 9.17 -4.17 -55.45
CA TYR A 776 9.03 -2.74 -55.79
C TYR A 776 10.37 -2.21 -56.30
N ARG A 777 10.29 -1.41 -57.37
CA ARG A 777 11.51 -0.90 -58.01
C ARG A 777 11.96 0.41 -57.40
N CYS A 778 13.24 0.47 -57.12
CA CYS A 778 13.97 1.62 -56.69
C CYS A 778 14.36 2.45 -57.92
N GLU A 779 13.59 3.50 -58.21
CA GLU A 779 13.83 4.37 -59.33
C GLU A 779 14.79 5.50 -58.94
N LEU A 780 15.82 5.76 -59.79
CA LEU A 780 16.66 6.92 -59.56
C LEU A 780 15.80 8.18 -59.75
N PRO A 781 15.88 9.14 -58.79
CA PRO A 781 15.08 10.37 -58.92
C PRO A 781 15.36 11.00 -60.29
N ALA A 782 14.30 11.33 -61.04
CA ALA A 782 14.40 11.95 -62.33
C ALA A 782 15.22 13.23 -62.23
N SER A 783 16.50 13.11 -62.61
CA SER A 783 17.54 14.14 -62.73
C SER A 783 17.29 15.46 -61.96
N ALA A 784 17.88 15.59 -60.80
CA ALA A 784 18.28 16.90 -60.30
C ALA A 784 19.43 17.42 -61.19
N SER A 785 19.08 18.05 -62.31
CA SER A 785 20.04 18.84 -63.03
C SER A 785 20.52 19.98 -62.15
N LYS A 786 21.80 19.89 -61.71
CA LYS A 786 22.66 20.98 -61.18
C LYS A 786 21.99 22.03 -60.27
N GLY A 787 22.18 21.91 -59.01
CA GLY A 787 21.86 22.98 -58.07
C GLY A 787 22.49 22.75 -56.71
N HIS A 788 23.64 23.35 -56.45
CA HIS A 788 24.24 23.78 -55.20
C HIS A 788 24.15 22.87 -53.97
N VAL A 789 25.28 22.26 -53.70
CA VAL A 789 25.60 21.72 -52.35
C VAL A 789 25.78 22.91 -51.38
N GLU A 790 24.81 23.16 -50.53
CA GLU A 790 24.98 24.04 -49.37
C GLU A 790 25.28 23.15 -48.15
N LYS A 791 26.53 23.26 -47.69
CA LYS A 791 26.97 22.63 -46.44
C LYS A 791 26.21 23.21 -45.28
N ILE A 792 25.44 22.41 -44.62
CA ILE A 792 24.99 22.70 -43.24
C ILE A 792 25.96 22.01 -42.26
N ARG A 793 26.59 22.87 -41.46
CA ARG A 793 27.43 22.48 -40.32
C ARG A 793 26.60 21.99 -39.13
#